data_35503ebb45632dc283ac25d07ab7d50a
#
_entry.id   35503ebb45632dc283ac25d07ab7d50a
#
_cell.length_a   1.000
_cell.length_b   1.000
_cell.length_c   1.000
_cell.angle_alpha   90.00
_cell.angle_beta   90.00
_cell.angle_gamma   90.00
#
_symmetry.space_group_name_H-M   'P 1'
#
loop_
_entity.id
_entity.type
_entity.pdbx_description
1 polymer ?
#
loop_
_entity_poly.entity_id
_entity_poly.type
_entity_poly.pdbx_seq_one_letter_code
_entity_poly.pdbx_strand_id
1 'polypeptide(L)'
;MSDIQFVRNEKQLQVIGELKRNILLTAGAGTGKTDTLSERVAHIIDQGRAMPEAILCMTFTNKACLELKERIIAAVKEKGLLVTVKTFHSFCYDIVKTEAKKNSDLFTDFIIFDEDDCKELVRSVSPYRGLASSLQNFVNLVKQYRAIYDIYSENSLGDYEKVISRLFAEEKAVLKGVCRRSDYSTDHAMQELMQTDGAAFIEAYNQQLQDMHGLDFNDLTTNVYQLFKDENVRDSWRGKYKYINIDEMQDTSEVEYKILSQLFTGNNVLLCGDYFQTIYEWRGSRPASILPRYIEEFQPITIAFEENYRSTSMLLNASYSCLQNMFGEQVQMLYPKEIKSAAKTVGEKIIVKQAETIELEARWIFAEIKKLKLENISRTCILTRNNGYNQELSHYFTALNAKQPLTEQLDFILVDEFKFFRRQEIKDVLSFLKLIVNRNDVTSLKRILKRFASGIGEKTIETIESTEFREAGVKLTDFIDPKTQVDWDSFYCLLTELDKGNIVVFDVESTGINTTEDEIIQIAAVRLDRYGQVQAKFDRFLRTTKPVGNSYFVHGFSDEFLAEKGEDPVLVLQDFLLFSTGAVIVGHNVGYDIGILTSQLNRFNLEKPKFLASYDTLDIFRRFYPNLANHKLAFLSEHFELQNKPTHNAFADILATANLLLLAIEKNIQPTAMARMAYIEKYLKQFSSMANIIEKLTAQSYQSRPCELIAEIVKAAHIKEFYEKTGDEQRVVRIREFYLIAKDYDDLKLNPRDALFELLKMTALSNSEMDRILVKRPRIPIITVHQAKGTEFDYELLAGMQDNTFPSYQAIKNGNLEEEKRLFYVAITRAKKKLYLSSSKKIKGRSQTESQFIKNIPAKFLEVIQ
;
A
#
# COMPACT_ATOMS: atom_id res chain seq x y z
N MET A 1 -26.64 18.35 -19.69
CA MET A 1 -25.53 18.40 -20.67
C MET A 1 -25.96 17.52 -21.82
N SER A 2 -26.13 18.10 -23.01
CA SER A 2 -26.61 17.40 -24.21
C SER A 2 -25.67 16.27 -24.59
N ASP A 3 -26.22 15.08 -24.82
CA ASP A 3 -25.55 13.89 -25.35
C ASP A 3 -24.93 14.17 -26.73
N ILE A 4 -23.70 14.68 -26.73
CA ILE A 4 -22.85 14.57 -27.92
C ILE A 4 -22.41 13.10 -27.91
N GLN A 5 -23.06 12.28 -28.72
CA GLN A 5 -22.60 10.92 -29.03
C GLN A 5 -21.16 11.05 -29.55
N PHE A 6 -20.22 10.63 -28.70
CA PHE A 6 -18.80 10.62 -29.05
C PHE A 6 -18.59 9.54 -30.12
N VAL A 7 -18.37 9.98 -31.37
CA VAL A 7 -18.11 9.05 -32.47
C VAL A 7 -16.67 8.56 -32.35
N ARG A 8 -16.51 7.27 -32.06
CA ARG A 8 -15.20 6.62 -31.92
C ARG A 8 -14.54 6.50 -33.29
N ASN A 9 -13.25 6.76 -33.33
CA ASN A 9 -12.47 6.59 -34.54
C ASN A 9 -12.12 5.11 -34.82
N GLU A 10 -11.62 4.84 -36.02
CA GLU A 10 -11.29 3.49 -36.50
C GLU A 10 -10.32 2.75 -35.55
N LYS A 11 -9.28 3.43 -35.04
CA LYS A 11 -8.30 2.86 -34.13
C LYS A 11 -8.89 2.48 -32.77
N GLN A 12 -9.77 3.32 -32.23
CA GLN A 12 -10.50 3.01 -31.00
C GLN A 12 -11.40 1.79 -31.20
N LEU A 13 -12.15 1.74 -32.32
CA LEU A 13 -12.99 0.57 -32.67
C LEU A 13 -12.14 -0.69 -32.86
N GLN A 14 -10.95 -0.59 -33.45
CA GLN A 14 -10.01 -1.70 -33.59
C GLN A 14 -9.59 -2.25 -32.21
N VAL A 15 -9.25 -1.41 -31.24
CA VAL A 15 -8.90 -1.83 -29.87
C VAL A 15 -10.08 -2.48 -29.17
N ILE A 16 -11.29 -1.93 -29.31
CA ILE A 16 -12.52 -2.48 -28.70
C ILE A 16 -12.84 -3.86 -29.28
N GLY A 17 -12.72 -4.06 -30.59
CA GLY A 17 -13.12 -5.28 -31.28
C GLY A 17 -12.07 -6.40 -31.31
N GLU A 18 -10.79 -6.12 -31.07
CA GLU A 18 -9.74 -7.13 -31.07
C GLU A 18 -9.71 -7.89 -29.75
N LEU A 19 -10.34 -9.05 -29.70
CA LEU A 19 -10.53 -9.89 -28.51
C LEU A 19 -9.71 -11.20 -28.52
N LYS A 20 -8.89 -11.42 -29.55
CA LYS A 20 -8.13 -12.66 -29.71
C LYS A 20 -6.63 -12.49 -29.48
N ARG A 21 -6.07 -11.37 -29.93
CA ARG A 21 -4.64 -11.10 -29.85
C ARG A 21 -4.33 -10.14 -28.71
N ASN A 22 -3.12 -10.22 -28.17
CA ASN A 22 -2.59 -9.23 -27.24
C ASN A 22 -2.42 -7.89 -27.94
N ILE A 23 -2.58 -6.80 -27.20
CA ILE A 23 -2.50 -5.44 -27.73
C ILE A 23 -1.44 -4.65 -26.95
N LEU A 24 -0.57 -3.94 -27.70
CA LEU A 24 0.23 -2.85 -27.19
C LEU A 24 -0.35 -1.54 -27.76
N LEU A 25 -0.99 -0.76 -26.91
CA LEU A 25 -1.62 0.50 -27.28
C LEU A 25 -0.74 1.68 -26.88
N THR A 26 -0.21 2.40 -27.86
CA THR A 26 0.48 3.68 -27.64
C THR A 26 -0.52 4.81 -27.85
N ALA A 27 -0.73 5.60 -26.80
CA ALA A 27 -1.76 6.63 -26.82
C ALA A 27 -1.37 7.84 -25.97
N GLY A 28 -1.16 8.97 -26.60
CA GLY A 28 -0.79 10.23 -25.94
C GLY A 28 -1.89 10.76 -25.00
N ALA A 29 -1.55 11.82 -24.26
CA ALA A 29 -2.53 12.50 -23.39
C ALA A 29 -3.76 12.96 -24.20
N GLY A 30 -4.96 12.73 -23.68
CA GLY A 30 -6.20 13.24 -24.28
C GLY A 30 -6.71 12.49 -25.53
N THR A 31 -6.15 11.32 -25.85
CA THR A 31 -6.57 10.52 -27.01
C THR A 31 -7.73 9.54 -26.73
N GLY A 32 -8.32 9.58 -25.54
CA GLY A 32 -9.47 8.74 -25.17
C GLY A 32 -9.12 7.33 -24.70
N LYS A 33 -7.89 7.10 -24.17
CA LYS A 33 -7.44 5.80 -23.63
C LYS A 33 -8.46 5.15 -22.70
N THR A 34 -8.79 5.81 -21.60
CA THR A 34 -9.66 5.28 -20.54
C THR A 34 -11.08 5.02 -21.03
N ASP A 35 -11.60 5.86 -21.94
CA ASP A 35 -12.91 5.66 -22.57
C ASP A 35 -12.90 4.39 -23.44
N THR A 36 -11.89 4.24 -24.30
CA THR A 36 -11.73 3.05 -25.15
C THR A 36 -11.58 1.78 -24.32
N LEU A 37 -10.86 1.84 -23.18
CA LEU A 37 -10.67 0.71 -22.28
C LEU A 37 -11.99 0.29 -21.62
N SER A 38 -12.79 1.24 -21.12
CA SER A 38 -14.10 0.94 -20.55
C SER A 38 -15.06 0.30 -21.56
N GLU A 39 -15.07 0.79 -22.80
CA GLU A 39 -15.88 0.23 -23.87
C GLU A 39 -15.42 -1.15 -24.33
N ARG A 40 -14.11 -1.39 -24.36
CA ARG A 40 -13.57 -2.73 -24.62
C ARG A 40 -14.05 -3.72 -23.57
N VAL A 41 -14.02 -3.35 -22.28
CA VAL A 41 -14.52 -4.19 -21.20
C VAL A 41 -16.01 -4.46 -21.39
N ALA A 42 -16.80 -3.43 -21.70
CA ALA A 42 -18.22 -3.58 -22.00
C ALA A 42 -18.44 -4.54 -23.18
N HIS A 43 -17.69 -4.38 -24.26
CA HIS A 43 -17.77 -5.24 -25.45
C HIS A 43 -17.42 -6.71 -25.15
N ILE A 44 -16.39 -6.96 -24.30
CA ILE A 44 -16.04 -8.34 -23.86
C ILE A 44 -17.23 -9.00 -23.15
N ILE A 45 -17.90 -8.26 -22.26
CA ILE A 45 -19.06 -8.75 -21.49
C ILE A 45 -20.27 -8.98 -22.40
N ASP A 46 -20.57 -8.04 -23.29
CA ASP A 46 -21.72 -8.10 -24.19
C ASP A 46 -21.59 -9.21 -25.23
N GLN A 47 -20.38 -9.48 -25.69
CA GLN A 47 -20.09 -10.60 -26.60
C GLN A 47 -19.99 -11.97 -25.87
N GLY A 48 -20.18 -12.02 -24.56
CA GLY A 48 -20.08 -13.25 -23.76
C GLY A 48 -18.71 -13.92 -23.81
N ARG A 49 -17.62 -13.13 -24.04
CA ARG A 49 -16.27 -13.69 -24.17
C ARG A 49 -15.66 -14.09 -22.84
N ALA A 50 -16.05 -13.41 -21.76
CA ALA A 50 -15.67 -13.71 -20.39
C ALA A 50 -16.79 -13.30 -19.43
N MET A 51 -16.86 -13.97 -18.28
CA MET A 51 -17.63 -13.47 -17.14
C MET A 51 -16.98 -12.18 -16.61
N PRO A 52 -17.76 -11.24 -16.06
CA PRO A 52 -17.23 -9.98 -15.56
C PRO A 52 -16.11 -10.16 -14.52
N GLU A 53 -16.20 -11.18 -13.66
CA GLU A 53 -15.21 -11.51 -12.62
C GLU A 53 -13.87 -11.97 -13.21
N ALA A 54 -13.88 -12.51 -14.44
CA ALA A 54 -12.70 -12.94 -15.17
C ALA A 54 -12.01 -11.81 -15.95
N ILE A 55 -12.37 -10.53 -15.69
CA ILE A 55 -11.77 -9.36 -16.30
C ILE A 55 -11.05 -8.55 -15.23
N LEU A 56 -9.74 -8.34 -15.43
CA LEU A 56 -8.89 -7.51 -14.61
C LEU A 56 -8.54 -6.21 -15.36
N CYS A 57 -8.79 -5.09 -14.73
CA CYS A 57 -8.33 -3.78 -15.17
C CYS A 57 -7.40 -3.20 -14.11
N MET A 58 -6.23 -2.75 -14.51
CA MET A 58 -5.25 -2.12 -13.62
C MET A 58 -4.91 -0.73 -14.09
N THR A 59 -4.76 0.19 -13.15
CA THR A 59 -4.33 1.57 -13.41
C THR A 59 -3.48 2.08 -12.25
N PHE A 60 -2.83 3.22 -12.44
CA PHE A 60 -1.81 3.70 -11.52
C PHE A 60 -2.37 4.35 -10.24
N THR A 61 -3.57 4.95 -10.29
CA THR A 61 -4.14 5.70 -9.16
C THR A 61 -5.54 5.21 -8.77
N ASN A 62 -5.90 5.36 -7.50
CA ASN A 62 -7.24 5.03 -7.01
C ASN A 62 -8.34 5.85 -7.72
N LYS A 63 -8.04 7.11 -8.08
CA LYS A 63 -8.95 7.94 -8.87
C LYS A 63 -9.23 7.33 -10.24
N ALA A 64 -8.16 6.95 -10.98
CA ALA A 64 -8.33 6.33 -12.28
C ALA A 64 -9.07 5.00 -12.20
N CYS A 65 -8.86 4.22 -11.11
CA CYS A 65 -9.65 3.03 -10.83
C CYS A 65 -11.14 3.35 -10.69
N LEU A 66 -11.47 4.38 -9.91
CA LEU A 66 -12.86 4.79 -9.68
C LEU A 66 -13.52 5.26 -10.99
N GLU A 67 -12.87 6.18 -11.71
CA GLU A 67 -13.37 6.68 -13.01
C GLU A 67 -13.59 5.57 -14.03
N LEU A 68 -12.63 4.64 -14.14
CA LEU A 68 -12.76 3.48 -15.03
C LEU A 68 -13.91 2.57 -14.60
N LYS A 69 -14.05 2.31 -13.30
CA LYS A 69 -15.12 1.50 -12.74
C LYS A 69 -16.49 2.12 -12.98
N GLU A 70 -16.64 3.43 -12.75
CA GLU A 70 -17.88 4.17 -13.01
C GLU A 70 -18.28 4.12 -14.49
N ARG A 71 -17.32 4.29 -15.41
CA ARG A 71 -17.56 4.17 -16.85
C ARG A 71 -18.02 2.77 -17.26
N ILE A 72 -17.37 1.72 -16.72
CA ILE A 72 -17.76 0.32 -16.97
C ILE A 72 -19.17 0.07 -16.44
N ILE A 73 -19.50 0.52 -15.22
CA ILE A 73 -20.86 0.38 -14.65
C ILE A 73 -21.88 1.14 -15.49
N ALA A 74 -21.56 2.35 -15.96
CA ALA A 74 -22.45 3.10 -16.84
C ALA A 74 -22.76 2.35 -18.15
N ALA A 75 -21.77 1.63 -18.71
CA ALA A 75 -21.91 0.89 -19.94
C ALA A 75 -22.67 -0.44 -19.77
N VAL A 76 -22.34 -1.24 -18.74
CA VAL A 76 -22.88 -2.62 -18.56
C VAL A 76 -23.70 -2.82 -17.28
N LYS A 77 -24.04 -1.75 -16.57
CA LYS A 77 -24.87 -1.73 -15.35
C LYS A 77 -24.31 -2.65 -14.26
N GLU A 78 -25.16 -3.46 -13.63
CA GLU A 78 -24.79 -4.33 -12.51
C GLU A 78 -23.63 -5.29 -12.82
N LYS A 79 -23.51 -5.76 -14.06
CA LYS A 79 -22.38 -6.62 -14.46
C LYS A 79 -21.03 -5.91 -14.28
N GLY A 80 -21.00 -4.59 -14.45
CA GLY A 80 -19.81 -3.79 -14.24
C GLY A 80 -19.30 -3.81 -12.80
N LEU A 81 -20.16 -4.05 -11.81
CA LEU A 81 -19.76 -4.17 -10.40
C LEU A 81 -18.83 -5.37 -10.15
N LEU A 82 -18.93 -6.42 -10.94
CA LEU A 82 -18.17 -7.65 -10.79
C LEU A 82 -16.78 -7.60 -11.46
N VAL A 83 -16.53 -6.63 -12.36
CA VAL A 83 -15.23 -6.44 -12.99
C VAL A 83 -14.21 -5.99 -11.95
N THR A 84 -13.05 -6.65 -11.91
CA THR A 84 -11.95 -6.25 -11.01
C THR A 84 -11.21 -5.03 -11.57
N VAL A 85 -11.31 -3.88 -10.89
CA VAL A 85 -10.58 -2.65 -11.24
C VAL A 85 -9.76 -2.20 -10.04
N LYS A 86 -8.42 -2.24 -10.13
CA LYS A 86 -7.52 -1.99 -8.99
C LYS A 86 -6.22 -1.31 -9.40
N THR A 87 -5.58 -0.66 -8.43
CA THR A 87 -4.16 -0.30 -8.56
C THR A 87 -3.29 -1.55 -8.35
N PHE A 88 -2.06 -1.53 -8.87
CA PHE A 88 -1.14 -2.66 -8.72
C PHE A 88 -0.93 -3.04 -7.24
N HIS A 89 -0.64 -2.08 -6.36
CA HIS A 89 -0.44 -2.35 -4.94
C HIS A 89 -1.72 -2.87 -4.25
N SER A 90 -2.91 -2.38 -4.65
CA SER A 90 -4.17 -2.91 -4.15
C SER A 90 -4.42 -4.35 -4.60
N PHE A 91 -3.97 -4.70 -5.81
CA PHE A 91 -4.02 -6.07 -6.32
C PHE A 91 -3.05 -6.98 -5.55
N CYS A 92 -1.81 -6.53 -5.32
CA CYS A 92 -0.85 -7.26 -4.49
C CYS A 92 -1.35 -7.45 -3.04
N TYR A 93 -1.97 -6.43 -2.45
CA TYR A 93 -2.58 -6.56 -1.14
C TYR A 93 -3.62 -7.69 -1.09
N ASP A 94 -4.48 -7.78 -2.09
CA ASP A 94 -5.51 -8.82 -2.12
C ASP A 94 -4.91 -10.23 -2.27
N ILE A 95 -3.84 -10.36 -3.06
CA ILE A 95 -3.09 -11.62 -3.16
C ILE A 95 -2.50 -11.97 -1.79
N VAL A 96 -1.73 -11.06 -1.18
CA VAL A 96 -1.11 -11.30 0.13
C VAL A 96 -2.17 -11.62 1.18
N LYS A 97 -3.29 -10.88 1.22
CA LYS A 97 -4.38 -11.11 2.19
C LYS A 97 -5.06 -12.47 1.98
N THR A 98 -5.20 -12.91 0.74
CA THR A 98 -5.76 -14.21 0.41
C THR A 98 -4.78 -15.32 0.77
N GLU A 99 -3.52 -15.19 0.38
CA GLU A 99 -2.50 -16.20 0.61
C GLU A 99 -2.00 -16.23 2.07
N ALA A 100 -2.12 -15.14 2.84
CA ALA A 100 -1.81 -15.12 4.27
C ALA A 100 -2.65 -16.10 5.09
N LYS A 101 -3.81 -16.46 4.58
CA LYS A 101 -4.64 -17.52 5.20
C LYS A 101 -4.04 -18.92 5.01
N LYS A 102 -3.11 -19.07 4.07
CA LYS A 102 -2.47 -20.33 3.63
C LYS A 102 -1.05 -20.47 4.10
N ASN A 103 -0.37 -19.37 4.27
CA ASN A 103 1.06 -19.33 4.45
C ASN A 103 1.38 -18.79 5.84
N SER A 104 1.96 -19.63 6.68
CA SER A 104 2.37 -19.28 8.05
C SER A 104 3.43 -18.18 8.12
N ASP A 105 4.10 -17.86 7.01
CA ASP A 105 5.06 -16.76 6.94
C ASP A 105 4.38 -15.39 6.84
N LEU A 106 3.07 -15.37 6.56
CA LEU A 106 2.27 -14.15 6.41
C LEU A 106 1.23 -14.04 7.54
N PHE A 107 1.01 -12.84 8.02
CA PHE A 107 0.01 -12.57 9.05
C PHE A 107 -1.36 -12.30 8.44
N THR A 108 -2.43 -12.85 9.00
CA THR A 108 -3.79 -12.56 8.54
C THR A 108 -4.31 -11.19 9.00
N ASP A 109 -3.73 -10.63 10.04
CA ASP A 109 -4.06 -9.33 10.64
C ASP A 109 -3.07 -8.23 10.27
N PHE A 110 -2.23 -8.47 9.24
CA PHE A 110 -1.24 -7.47 8.84
C PHE A 110 -1.85 -6.13 8.50
N ILE A 111 -1.11 -5.09 8.79
CA ILE A 111 -1.41 -3.72 8.41
C ILE A 111 -0.32 -3.15 7.50
N ILE A 112 -0.70 -2.18 6.64
CA ILE A 112 0.27 -1.49 5.79
C ILE A 112 0.84 -0.30 6.56
N PHE A 113 2.17 -0.25 6.61
CA PHE A 113 2.95 0.89 7.10
C PHE A 113 3.16 1.88 5.97
N ASP A 114 2.65 3.09 6.13
CA ASP A 114 2.87 4.15 5.16
C ASP A 114 4.31 4.71 5.26
N GLU A 115 4.66 5.62 4.36
CA GLU A 115 6.00 6.23 4.30
C GLU A 115 6.43 6.90 5.61
N ASP A 116 5.49 7.47 6.37
CA ASP A 116 5.81 8.15 7.63
C ASP A 116 5.96 7.13 8.78
N ASP A 117 5.14 6.08 8.78
CA ASP A 117 5.26 4.96 9.72
C ASP A 117 6.61 4.24 9.51
N CYS A 118 7.00 4.01 8.24
CA CYS A 118 8.31 3.44 7.89
C CYS A 118 9.49 4.35 8.32
N LYS A 119 9.34 5.68 8.21
CA LYS A 119 10.37 6.62 8.72
C LYS A 119 10.52 6.58 10.24
N GLU A 120 9.42 6.42 10.97
CA GLU A 120 9.46 6.23 12.41
C GLU A 120 10.18 4.93 12.78
N LEU A 121 9.89 3.86 12.05
CA LEU A 121 10.55 2.58 12.23
C LEU A 121 12.05 2.66 11.92
N VAL A 122 12.45 3.28 10.82
CA VAL A 122 13.86 3.54 10.48
C VAL A 122 14.56 4.30 11.61
N ARG A 123 13.92 5.31 12.22
CA ARG A 123 14.50 6.06 13.35
C ARG A 123 14.69 5.21 14.60
N SER A 124 13.84 4.21 14.83
CA SER A 124 13.96 3.32 15.99
C SER A 124 15.10 2.32 15.86
N VAL A 125 15.41 1.91 14.62
CA VAL A 125 16.48 0.94 14.31
C VAL A 125 17.83 1.61 14.08
N SER A 126 17.82 2.83 13.53
CA SER A 126 19.04 3.53 13.11
C SER A 126 19.68 4.37 14.21
N PRO A 127 21.00 4.27 14.38
CA PRO A 127 21.73 5.20 15.24
C PRO A 127 21.80 6.64 14.68
N TYR A 128 21.43 6.85 13.40
CA TYR A 128 21.55 8.10 12.67
C TYR A 128 20.20 8.82 12.51
N ARG A 129 19.75 9.53 13.52
CA ARG A 129 18.42 10.20 13.55
C ARG A 129 18.16 11.19 12.39
N GLY A 130 19.18 11.80 11.82
CA GLY A 130 19.08 12.81 10.75
C GLY A 130 18.84 12.28 9.33
N LEU A 131 19.00 10.97 9.09
CA LEU A 131 19.03 10.34 7.75
C LEU A 131 17.83 9.45 7.44
N ALA A 132 16.76 9.49 8.23
CA ALA A 132 15.64 8.56 8.14
C ALA A 132 15.05 8.43 6.73
N SER A 133 14.89 9.53 5.99
CA SER A 133 14.36 9.48 4.62
C SER A 133 15.31 8.81 3.64
N SER A 134 16.62 9.06 3.75
CA SER A 134 17.61 8.45 2.88
C SER A 134 17.78 6.96 3.20
N LEU A 135 17.78 6.59 4.49
CA LEU A 135 17.83 5.20 4.93
C LEU A 135 16.59 4.42 4.50
N GLN A 136 15.41 5.04 4.57
CA GLN A 136 14.19 4.41 4.05
C GLN A 136 14.27 4.19 2.54
N ASN A 137 14.78 5.17 1.77
CA ASN A 137 14.98 5.00 0.34
C ASN A 137 15.97 3.87 0.04
N PHE A 138 17.00 3.70 0.88
CA PHE A 138 17.94 2.60 0.77
C PHE A 138 17.28 1.24 1.02
N VAL A 139 16.50 1.10 2.10
CA VAL A 139 15.71 -0.12 2.37
C VAL A 139 14.82 -0.45 1.17
N ASN A 140 14.08 0.54 0.66
CA ASN A 140 13.19 0.36 -0.49
C ASN A 140 13.96 -0.13 -1.71
N LEU A 141 15.12 0.46 -2.00
CA LEU A 141 15.96 0.10 -3.13
C LEU A 141 16.44 -1.35 -3.01
N VAL A 142 17.00 -1.71 -1.86
CA VAL A 142 17.54 -3.07 -1.65
C VAL A 142 16.45 -4.13 -1.74
N LYS A 143 15.27 -3.91 -1.15
CA LYS A 143 14.11 -4.81 -1.28
C LYS A 143 13.70 -5.01 -2.74
N GLN A 144 13.61 -3.93 -3.52
CA GLN A 144 13.29 -4.01 -4.96
C GLN A 144 14.35 -4.78 -5.74
N TYR A 145 15.63 -4.48 -5.52
CA TYR A 145 16.73 -5.14 -6.24
C TYR A 145 16.93 -6.59 -5.81
N ARG A 146 16.54 -6.98 -4.60
CA ARG A 146 16.46 -8.38 -4.20
C ARG A 146 15.53 -9.17 -5.13
N ALA A 147 14.37 -8.60 -5.48
CA ALA A 147 13.44 -9.20 -6.44
C ALA A 147 13.93 -9.09 -7.90
N ILE A 148 14.57 -7.98 -8.28
CA ILE A 148 15.15 -7.81 -9.62
C ILE A 148 16.25 -8.81 -9.88
N TYR A 149 17.15 -9.03 -8.92
CA TYR A 149 18.26 -9.97 -9.04
C TYR A 149 17.88 -11.41 -8.73
N ASP A 150 16.66 -11.63 -8.23
CA ASP A 150 16.15 -12.94 -7.78
C ASP A 150 17.06 -13.61 -6.73
N ILE A 151 17.50 -12.85 -5.76
CA ILE A 151 18.40 -13.32 -4.68
C ILE A 151 17.55 -13.65 -3.45
N TYR A 152 17.21 -14.92 -3.28
CA TYR A 152 16.41 -15.42 -2.15
C TYR A 152 16.94 -16.79 -1.72
N SER A 153 17.42 -16.86 -0.49
CA SER A 153 17.83 -18.09 0.19
C SER A 153 17.26 -18.12 1.61
N GLU A 154 17.57 -19.17 2.36
CA GLU A 154 17.19 -19.25 3.79
C GLU A 154 17.96 -18.26 4.66
N ASN A 155 19.11 -17.75 4.18
CA ASN A 155 19.92 -16.73 4.85
C ASN A 155 19.59 -15.33 4.29
N SER A 156 18.59 -14.67 4.86
CA SER A 156 18.17 -13.32 4.43
C SER A 156 19.28 -12.27 4.58
N LEU A 157 20.07 -12.33 5.64
CA LEU A 157 21.19 -11.40 5.86
C LEU A 157 22.22 -11.52 4.73
N GLY A 158 22.66 -12.74 4.40
CA GLY A 158 23.59 -12.99 3.30
C GLY A 158 23.01 -12.59 1.93
N ASP A 159 21.72 -12.69 1.75
CA ASP A 159 21.05 -12.20 0.54
C ASP A 159 21.15 -10.68 0.42
N TYR A 160 20.87 -9.94 1.50
CA TYR A 160 21.01 -8.49 1.51
C TYR A 160 22.46 -8.04 1.28
N GLU A 161 23.45 -8.73 1.84
CA GLU A 161 24.88 -8.46 1.57
C GLU A 161 25.20 -8.61 0.08
N LYS A 162 24.72 -9.68 -0.57
CA LYS A 162 24.91 -9.91 -2.01
C LYS A 162 24.24 -8.82 -2.85
N VAL A 163 22.98 -8.46 -2.51
CA VAL A 163 22.24 -7.40 -3.22
C VAL A 163 22.95 -6.07 -3.10
N ILE A 164 23.39 -5.70 -1.88
CA ILE A 164 24.08 -4.43 -1.63
C ILE A 164 25.41 -4.39 -2.40
N SER A 165 26.21 -5.45 -2.31
CA SER A 165 27.50 -5.56 -3.04
C SER A 165 27.29 -5.38 -4.54
N ARG A 166 26.27 -6.02 -5.11
CA ARG A 166 25.95 -5.93 -6.52
C ARG A 166 25.45 -4.53 -6.92
N LEU A 167 24.61 -3.89 -6.08
CA LEU A 167 24.19 -2.50 -6.28
C LEU A 167 25.37 -1.52 -6.34
N PHE A 168 26.34 -1.67 -5.46
CA PHE A 168 27.57 -0.84 -5.46
C PHE A 168 28.44 -1.09 -6.68
N ALA A 169 28.43 -2.29 -7.24
CA ALA A 169 29.20 -2.64 -8.44
C ALA A 169 28.52 -2.13 -9.73
N GLU A 170 27.22 -2.39 -9.88
CA GLU A 170 26.48 -2.24 -11.15
C GLU A 170 25.63 -0.97 -11.22
N GLU A 171 25.09 -0.47 -10.10
CA GLU A 171 24.02 0.57 -10.07
C GLU A 171 24.42 1.83 -9.28
N LYS A 172 25.68 2.27 -9.43
CA LYS A 172 26.21 3.46 -8.71
C LYS A 172 25.38 4.74 -8.90
N ALA A 173 24.76 4.91 -10.07
CA ALA A 173 23.93 6.08 -10.37
C ALA A 173 22.63 6.07 -9.54
N VAL A 174 22.03 4.90 -9.35
CA VAL A 174 20.80 4.70 -8.56
C VAL A 174 21.09 4.96 -7.08
N LEU A 175 22.20 4.43 -6.57
CA LEU A 175 22.64 4.66 -5.19
C LEU A 175 22.93 6.13 -4.89
N LYS A 176 23.53 6.88 -5.83
CA LYS A 176 23.69 8.34 -5.70
C LYS A 176 22.34 9.07 -5.56
N GLY A 177 21.29 8.55 -6.18
CA GLY A 177 19.93 9.08 -6.04
C GLY A 177 19.33 8.92 -4.64
N VAL A 178 19.79 7.95 -3.86
CA VAL A 178 19.37 7.71 -2.47
C VAL A 178 19.99 8.75 -1.53
N CYS A 179 21.24 9.12 -1.74
CA CYS A 179 21.96 10.14 -0.97
C CYS A 179 21.64 11.54 -1.51
N ARG A 180 20.50 12.12 -1.13
CA ARG A 180 20.03 13.42 -1.67
C ARG A 180 20.56 14.66 -0.95
N ARG A 181 21.50 14.56 -0.01
CA ARG A 181 22.03 15.72 0.68
C ARG A 181 23.33 16.23 0.05
N SER A 182 23.48 17.56 0.01
CA SER A 182 24.63 18.26 -0.54
C SER A 182 25.86 18.31 0.39
N ASP A 183 25.80 17.65 1.52
CA ASP A 183 26.91 17.58 2.48
C ASP A 183 27.73 16.32 2.24
N TYR A 184 28.94 16.49 1.72
CA TYR A 184 29.87 15.43 1.35
C TYR A 184 30.24 14.52 2.53
N SER A 185 30.36 15.02 3.73
CA SER A 185 30.69 14.24 4.92
C SER A 185 29.54 13.30 5.32
N THR A 186 28.32 13.77 5.22
CA THR A 186 27.10 12.98 5.49
C THR A 186 26.86 11.93 4.42
N ASP A 187 27.13 12.25 3.15
CA ASP A 187 27.03 11.29 2.04
C ASP A 187 28.07 10.17 2.16
N HIS A 188 29.28 10.48 2.59
CA HIS A 188 30.33 9.48 2.81
C HIS A 188 30.00 8.54 3.96
N ALA A 189 29.63 9.08 5.12
CA ALA A 189 29.22 8.29 6.29
C ALA A 189 28.01 7.40 5.98
N MET A 190 27.08 7.89 5.15
CA MET A 190 25.95 7.11 4.72
C MET A 190 26.34 5.97 3.75
N GLN A 191 27.24 6.21 2.81
CA GLN A 191 27.77 5.18 1.93
C GLN A 191 28.52 4.09 2.70
N GLU A 192 29.33 4.50 3.69
CA GLU A 192 30.04 3.58 4.57
C GLU A 192 29.04 2.70 5.35
N LEU A 193 28.04 3.31 6.00
CA LEU A 193 26.96 2.59 6.68
C LEU A 193 26.26 1.58 5.77
N MET A 194 25.90 2.01 4.56
CA MET A 194 25.23 1.12 3.61
C MET A 194 26.08 -0.07 3.22
N GLN A 195 27.39 0.11 3.10
CA GLN A 195 28.33 -0.96 2.72
C GLN A 195 28.68 -1.91 3.87
N THR A 196 28.85 -1.39 5.08
CA THR A 196 29.30 -2.16 6.25
C THR A 196 28.16 -2.78 7.02
N ASP A 197 27.17 -1.99 7.36
CA ASP A 197 26.07 -2.37 8.27
C ASP A 197 24.70 -2.43 7.57
N GLY A 198 24.65 -2.13 6.27
CA GLY A 198 23.40 -1.99 5.53
C GLY A 198 22.52 -3.24 5.56
N ALA A 199 23.11 -4.42 5.45
CA ALA A 199 22.39 -5.69 5.50
C ALA A 199 21.79 -5.93 6.90
N ALA A 200 22.58 -5.76 7.94
CA ALA A 200 22.11 -5.90 9.32
C ALA A 200 21.03 -4.87 9.68
N PHE A 201 21.17 -3.64 9.17
CA PHE A 201 20.17 -2.59 9.34
C PHE A 201 18.81 -2.95 8.67
N ILE A 202 18.85 -3.49 7.46
CA ILE A 202 17.65 -3.93 6.74
C ILE A 202 16.99 -5.10 7.45
N GLU A 203 17.77 -6.05 7.91
CA GLU A 203 17.28 -7.20 8.66
C GLU A 203 16.59 -6.75 9.96
N ALA A 204 17.21 -5.87 10.74
CA ALA A 204 16.60 -5.31 11.94
C ALA A 204 15.30 -4.52 11.65
N TYR A 205 15.26 -3.77 10.54
CA TYR A 205 14.06 -3.10 10.08
C TYR A 205 12.93 -4.09 9.75
N ASN A 206 13.24 -5.16 9.01
CA ASN A 206 12.25 -6.17 8.64
C ASN A 206 11.76 -6.96 9.86
N GLN A 207 12.67 -7.27 10.80
CA GLN A 207 12.30 -7.94 12.03
C GLN A 207 11.30 -7.12 12.84
N GLN A 208 11.51 -5.81 12.97
CA GLN A 208 10.53 -4.96 13.64
C GLN A 208 9.19 -4.87 12.91
N LEU A 209 9.18 -4.86 11.57
CA LEU A 209 7.93 -4.95 10.81
C LEU A 209 7.20 -6.27 11.09
N GLN A 210 7.93 -7.40 11.09
CA GLN A 210 7.35 -8.71 11.40
C GLN A 210 6.80 -8.78 12.82
N ASP A 211 7.52 -8.26 13.81
CA ASP A 211 7.07 -8.23 15.21
C ASP A 211 5.76 -7.43 15.38
N MET A 212 5.53 -6.45 14.51
CA MET A 212 4.32 -5.63 14.49
C MET A 212 3.26 -6.13 13.51
N HIS A 213 3.43 -7.29 12.90
CA HIS A 213 2.58 -7.77 11.80
C HIS A 213 2.38 -6.67 10.73
N GLY A 214 3.44 -5.95 10.40
CA GLY A 214 3.45 -4.84 9.44
C GLY A 214 4.02 -5.26 8.10
N LEU A 215 3.54 -4.62 7.03
CA LEU A 215 4.13 -4.69 5.69
C LEU A 215 4.32 -3.28 5.16
N ASP A 216 5.49 -2.99 4.59
CA ASP A 216 5.67 -1.79 3.79
C ASP A 216 5.19 -2.00 2.33
N PHE A 217 5.23 -0.95 1.51
CA PHE A 217 4.78 -1.06 0.11
C PHE A 217 5.62 -2.04 -0.73
N ASN A 218 6.92 -2.16 -0.45
CA ASN A 218 7.77 -3.10 -1.18
C ASN A 218 7.49 -4.54 -0.74
N ASP A 219 7.15 -4.76 0.54
CA ASP A 219 6.78 -6.10 1.02
C ASP A 219 5.55 -6.63 0.31
N LEU A 220 4.56 -5.77 -0.03
CA LEU A 220 3.41 -6.21 -0.83
C LEU A 220 3.85 -6.80 -2.18
N THR A 221 4.76 -6.13 -2.88
CA THR A 221 5.23 -6.57 -4.19
C THR A 221 6.18 -7.76 -4.10
N THR A 222 7.14 -7.72 -3.18
CA THR A 222 8.12 -8.79 -3.02
C THR A 222 7.51 -10.08 -2.48
N ASN A 223 6.53 -10.00 -1.60
CA ASN A 223 5.77 -11.16 -1.14
C ASN A 223 4.99 -11.81 -2.29
N VAL A 224 4.30 -11.02 -3.13
CA VAL A 224 3.61 -11.58 -4.31
C VAL A 224 4.60 -12.23 -5.27
N TYR A 225 5.77 -11.60 -5.49
CA TYR A 225 6.82 -12.18 -6.31
C TYR A 225 7.29 -13.54 -5.77
N GLN A 226 7.47 -13.68 -4.45
CA GLN A 226 7.82 -14.95 -3.81
C GLN A 226 6.68 -15.98 -3.88
N LEU A 227 5.46 -15.56 -3.60
CA LEU A 227 4.28 -16.43 -3.69
C LEU A 227 4.11 -17.03 -5.10
N PHE A 228 4.40 -16.26 -6.15
CA PHE A 228 4.28 -16.73 -7.54
C PHE A 228 5.43 -17.65 -7.98
N LYS A 229 6.44 -17.91 -7.14
CA LYS A 229 7.39 -19.00 -7.36
C LYS A 229 6.72 -20.38 -7.16
N ASP A 230 5.71 -20.45 -6.32
CA ASP A 230 4.82 -21.62 -6.25
C ASP A 230 3.89 -21.63 -7.48
N GLU A 231 4.05 -22.67 -8.29
CA GLU A 231 3.27 -22.83 -9.52
C GLU A 231 1.76 -22.94 -9.27
N ASN A 232 1.35 -23.58 -8.19
CA ASN A 232 -0.07 -23.72 -7.84
C ASN A 232 -0.70 -22.38 -7.50
N VAL A 233 -0.01 -21.56 -6.69
CA VAL A 233 -0.45 -20.20 -6.35
C VAL A 233 -0.53 -19.35 -7.61
N ARG A 234 0.55 -19.34 -8.40
CA ARG A 234 0.63 -18.59 -9.66
C ARG A 234 -0.47 -18.96 -10.64
N ASP A 235 -0.68 -20.26 -10.87
CA ASP A 235 -1.64 -20.76 -11.85
C ASP A 235 -3.08 -20.55 -11.40
N SER A 236 -3.35 -20.63 -10.09
CA SER A 236 -4.65 -20.25 -9.51
C SER A 236 -5.01 -18.80 -9.81
N TRP A 237 -4.06 -17.87 -9.58
CA TRP A 237 -4.28 -16.45 -9.86
C TRP A 237 -4.33 -16.15 -11.36
N ARG A 238 -3.51 -16.83 -12.19
CA ARG A 238 -3.54 -16.75 -13.65
C ARG A 238 -4.88 -17.21 -14.21
N GLY A 239 -5.40 -18.34 -13.75
CA GLY A 239 -6.66 -18.94 -14.20
C GLY A 239 -7.91 -18.13 -13.81
N LYS A 240 -7.79 -17.25 -12.80
CA LYS A 240 -8.88 -16.37 -12.37
C LYS A 240 -9.29 -15.37 -13.43
N TYR A 241 -8.36 -14.93 -14.27
CA TYR A 241 -8.60 -13.89 -15.27
C TYR A 241 -8.45 -14.45 -16.68
N LYS A 242 -9.26 -13.95 -17.60
CA LYS A 242 -9.19 -14.24 -19.03
C LYS A 242 -8.79 -13.02 -19.85
N TYR A 243 -9.13 -11.84 -19.38
CA TYR A 243 -8.76 -10.56 -19.97
C TYR A 243 -8.07 -9.69 -18.93
N ILE A 244 -6.89 -9.19 -19.28
CA ILE A 244 -6.07 -8.31 -18.41
C ILE A 244 -5.82 -7.02 -19.19
N ASN A 245 -6.27 -5.91 -18.63
CA ASN A 245 -6.13 -4.59 -19.23
C ASN A 245 -5.34 -3.69 -18.28
N ILE A 246 -4.18 -3.20 -18.70
CA ILE A 246 -3.29 -2.37 -17.89
C ILE A 246 -3.17 -0.99 -18.53
N ASP A 247 -3.65 0.03 -17.83
CA ASP A 247 -3.49 1.44 -18.22
C ASP A 247 -2.24 2.04 -17.55
N GLU A 248 -1.67 3.08 -18.13
CA GLU A 248 -0.45 3.78 -17.67
C GLU A 248 0.76 2.84 -17.48
N MET A 249 0.93 1.88 -18.41
CA MET A 249 1.97 0.85 -18.31
C MET A 249 3.40 1.43 -18.27
N GLN A 250 3.62 2.65 -18.75
CA GLN A 250 4.92 3.33 -18.70
C GLN A 250 5.40 3.60 -17.25
N ASP A 251 4.51 3.53 -16.26
CA ASP A 251 4.85 3.70 -14.84
C ASP A 251 5.16 2.38 -14.13
N THR A 252 5.04 1.27 -14.83
CA THR A 252 5.31 -0.08 -14.29
C THR A 252 6.80 -0.24 -13.99
N SER A 253 7.12 -0.70 -12.78
CA SER A 253 8.49 -1.04 -12.38
C SER A 253 8.89 -2.44 -12.87
N GLU A 254 10.19 -2.73 -12.79
CA GLU A 254 10.73 -4.03 -13.20
C GLU A 254 10.14 -5.19 -12.37
N VAL A 255 9.96 -4.99 -11.06
CA VAL A 255 9.35 -6.01 -10.17
C VAL A 255 7.88 -6.21 -10.49
N GLU A 256 7.15 -5.11 -10.74
CA GLU A 256 5.74 -5.17 -11.11
C GLU A 256 5.55 -5.93 -12.43
N TYR A 257 6.40 -5.68 -13.42
CA TYR A 257 6.35 -6.40 -14.68
C TYR A 257 6.67 -7.89 -14.52
N LYS A 258 7.68 -8.24 -13.69
CA LYS A 258 7.99 -9.65 -13.37
C LYS A 258 6.81 -10.41 -12.74
N ILE A 259 5.97 -9.72 -11.97
CA ILE A 259 4.75 -10.31 -11.39
C ILE A 259 3.66 -10.42 -12.45
N LEU A 260 3.40 -9.33 -13.17
CA LEU A 260 2.32 -9.23 -14.14
C LEU A 260 2.51 -10.19 -15.33
N SER A 261 3.72 -10.30 -15.86
CA SER A 261 4.03 -11.17 -17.00
C SER A 261 3.73 -12.66 -16.71
N GLN A 262 3.83 -13.07 -15.44
CA GLN A 262 3.45 -14.43 -15.03
C GLN A 262 1.94 -14.70 -15.15
N LEU A 263 1.11 -13.66 -15.14
CA LEU A 263 -0.33 -13.74 -15.34
C LEU A 263 -0.73 -13.68 -16.82
N PHE A 264 0.16 -13.26 -17.71
CA PHE A 264 -0.19 -13.00 -19.12
C PHE A 264 -0.33 -14.26 -19.94
N THR A 265 0.40 -15.31 -19.63
CA THR A 265 0.40 -16.57 -20.40
C THR A 265 -1.00 -17.20 -20.43
N GLY A 266 -1.54 -17.42 -21.62
CA GLY A 266 -2.89 -17.99 -21.82
C GLY A 266 -4.05 -16.99 -21.67
N ASN A 267 -3.76 -15.74 -21.31
CA ASN A 267 -4.75 -14.67 -21.17
C ASN A 267 -4.65 -13.65 -22.31
N ASN A 268 -5.74 -12.94 -22.57
CA ASN A 268 -5.72 -11.82 -23.52
C ASN A 268 -5.32 -10.54 -22.80
N VAL A 269 -4.22 -9.94 -23.24
CA VAL A 269 -3.59 -8.81 -22.53
C VAL A 269 -3.59 -7.56 -23.39
N LEU A 270 -4.04 -6.46 -22.81
CA LEU A 270 -3.89 -5.11 -23.37
C LEU A 270 -3.00 -4.29 -22.43
N LEU A 271 -1.85 -3.85 -22.93
CA LEU A 271 -1.01 -2.85 -22.27
C LEU A 271 -1.21 -1.50 -22.97
N CYS A 272 -1.56 -0.47 -22.20
CA CYS A 272 -1.83 0.87 -22.69
C CYS A 272 -0.96 1.91 -21.99
N GLY A 273 -0.39 2.84 -22.74
CA GLY A 273 0.41 3.90 -22.11
C GLY A 273 0.97 4.94 -23.09
N ASP A 274 1.65 5.93 -22.50
CA ASP A 274 2.40 6.98 -23.17
C ASP A 274 3.84 7.00 -22.65
N TYR A 275 4.78 6.48 -23.45
CA TYR A 275 6.19 6.41 -23.06
C TYR A 275 6.77 7.78 -22.64
N PHE A 276 6.37 8.87 -23.29
CA PHE A 276 6.86 10.22 -22.98
C PHE A 276 6.27 10.81 -21.70
N GLN A 277 5.31 10.12 -21.05
CA GLN A 277 4.82 10.47 -19.73
C GLN A 277 5.44 9.63 -18.60
N THR A 278 6.56 8.93 -18.85
CA THR A 278 7.34 8.24 -17.81
C THR A 278 8.05 9.25 -16.93
N ILE A 279 7.58 9.46 -15.71
CA ILE A 279 8.14 10.42 -14.75
C ILE A 279 8.42 9.79 -13.38
N TYR A 280 8.39 8.47 -13.29
CA TYR A 280 8.63 7.70 -12.06
C TYR A 280 9.84 6.76 -12.17
N GLU A 281 10.84 7.10 -13.04
CA GLU A 281 12.07 6.30 -13.15
C GLU A 281 12.82 6.19 -11.82
N TRP A 282 12.75 7.23 -10.98
CA TRP A 282 13.28 7.22 -9.62
C TRP A 282 12.58 6.21 -8.68
N ARG A 283 11.39 5.73 -9.03
CA ARG A 283 10.65 4.65 -8.35
C ARG A 283 10.89 3.27 -8.98
N GLY A 284 11.72 3.18 -10.01
CA GLY A 284 12.03 1.93 -10.70
C GLY A 284 11.22 1.65 -11.96
N SER A 285 10.42 2.61 -12.46
CA SER A 285 9.75 2.47 -13.76
C SER A 285 10.77 2.38 -14.88
N ARG A 286 10.70 1.33 -15.71
CA ARG A 286 11.66 1.07 -16.79
C ARG A 286 10.97 0.62 -18.08
N PRO A 287 10.12 1.46 -18.71
CA PRO A 287 9.40 1.08 -19.92
C PRO A 287 10.34 0.75 -21.08
N ALA A 288 11.53 1.34 -21.12
CA ALA A 288 12.54 1.06 -22.14
C ALA A 288 13.03 -0.41 -22.14
N SER A 289 13.02 -1.07 -20.97
CA SER A 289 13.35 -2.50 -20.85
C SER A 289 12.12 -3.40 -20.93
N ILE A 290 10.97 -2.92 -20.48
CA ILE A 290 9.73 -3.70 -20.37
C ILE A 290 9.06 -3.89 -21.73
N LEU A 291 8.96 -2.81 -22.55
CA LEU A 291 8.26 -2.86 -23.84
C LEU A 291 8.87 -3.86 -24.83
N PRO A 292 10.20 -3.89 -25.05
CA PRO A 292 10.81 -4.88 -25.93
C PRO A 292 10.53 -6.32 -25.48
N ARG A 293 10.61 -6.60 -24.18
CA ARG A 293 10.31 -7.93 -23.64
C ARG A 293 8.86 -8.32 -23.86
N TYR A 294 7.91 -7.42 -23.60
CA TYR A 294 6.50 -7.70 -23.86
C TYR A 294 6.24 -8.00 -25.34
N ILE A 295 6.89 -7.26 -26.25
CA ILE A 295 6.76 -7.50 -27.70
C ILE A 295 7.34 -8.86 -28.07
N GLU A 296 8.52 -9.20 -27.55
CA GLU A 296 9.19 -10.47 -27.84
C GLU A 296 8.44 -11.67 -27.27
N GLU A 297 8.03 -11.62 -26.00
CA GLU A 297 7.42 -12.74 -25.29
C GLU A 297 5.96 -12.98 -25.71
N PHE A 298 5.18 -11.92 -25.94
CA PHE A 298 3.73 -12.02 -26.10
C PHE A 298 3.22 -11.61 -27.51
N GLN A 299 4.10 -11.13 -28.39
CA GLN A 299 3.83 -10.80 -29.80
C GLN A 299 2.51 -10.02 -30.01
N PRO A 300 2.32 -8.88 -29.31
CA PRO A 300 1.08 -8.11 -29.41
C PRO A 300 0.97 -7.43 -30.77
N ILE A 301 -0.26 -7.12 -31.19
CA ILE A 301 -0.45 -6.09 -32.20
C ILE A 301 -0.20 -4.73 -31.61
N THR A 302 0.52 -3.88 -32.31
CA THR A 302 0.76 -2.50 -31.90
C THR A 302 -0.24 -1.57 -32.57
N ILE A 303 -0.93 -0.78 -31.76
CA ILE A 303 -1.89 0.23 -32.22
C ILE A 303 -1.46 1.58 -31.62
N ALA A 304 -1.41 2.63 -32.44
CA ALA A 304 -1.16 3.99 -31.97
C ALA A 304 -2.39 4.87 -32.21
N PHE A 305 -2.81 5.64 -31.19
CA PHE A 305 -3.89 6.61 -31.35
C PHE A 305 -3.36 7.90 -32.00
N GLU A 306 -4.11 8.41 -32.96
CA GLU A 306 -3.74 9.53 -33.83
C GLU A 306 -4.60 10.78 -33.59
N GLU A 307 -5.62 10.72 -32.74
CA GLU A 307 -6.56 11.82 -32.50
C GLU A 307 -6.61 12.24 -31.02
N ASN A 308 -6.48 13.54 -30.78
CA ASN A 308 -6.58 14.14 -29.45
C ASN A 308 -7.91 14.90 -29.31
N TYR A 309 -8.65 14.59 -28.24
CA TYR A 309 -9.96 15.16 -27.96
C TYR A 309 -9.96 16.16 -26.78
N ARG A 310 -8.79 16.36 -26.14
CA ARG A 310 -8.64 17.15 -24.91
C ARG A 310 -8.34 18.61 -25.20
N SER A 311 -7.28 18.85 -25.92
CA SER A 311 -6.66 20.18 -26.03
C SER A 311 -7.04 20.89 -27.31
N THR A 312 -7.01 22.24 -27.29
CA THR A 312 -7.11 23.03 -28.52
C THR A 312 -6.01 22.66 -29.50
N SER A 313 -6.22 22.90 -30.77
CA SER A 313 -5.22 22.55 -31.80
C SER A 313 -3.91 23.35 -31.64
N MET A 314 -3.97 24.56 -31.09
CA MET A 314 -2.79 25.38 -30.78
C MET A 314 -1.89 24.71 -29.75
N LEU A 315 -2.48 24.28 -28.60
CA LEU A 315 -1.75 23.62 -27.51
C LEU A 315 -1.24 22.24 -27.93
N LEU A 316 -2.03 21.47 -28.68
CA LEU A 316 -1.62 20.16 -29.17
C LEU A 316 -0.41 20.29 -30.11
N ASN A 317 -0.49 21.18 -31.09
CA ASN A 317 0.61 21.37 -32.07
C ASN A 317 1.87 21.90 -31.36
N ALA A 318 1.71 22.78 -30.37
CA ALA A 318 2.84 23.27 -29.57
C ALA A 318 3.51 22.14 -28.77
N SER A 319 2.73 21.33 -28.07
CA SER A 319 3.25 20.22 -27.24
C SER A 319 3.86 19.11 -28.12
N TYR A 320 3.26 18.77 -29.25
CA TYR A 320 3.78 17.78 -30.18
C TYR A 320 5.08 18.23 -30.83
N SER A 321 5.14 19.50 -31.30
CA SER A 321 6.38 20.08 -31.85
C SER A 321 7.48 20.14 -30.79
N CYS A 322 7.13 20.48 -29.55
CA CYS A 322 8.06 20.47 -28.43
C CYS A 322 8.60 19.05 -28.16
N LEU A 323 7.73 18.04 -28.17
CA LEU A 323 8.10 16.64 -28.02
C LEU A 323 9.09 16.19 -29.12
N GLN A 324 8.79 16.52 -30.36
CA GLN A 324 9.69 16.23 -31.51
C GLN A 324 11.06 16.90 -31.34
N ASN A 325 11.09 18.17 -30.93
CA ASN A 325 12.35 18.88 -30.69
C ASN A 325 13.18 18.32 -29.53
N MET A 326 12.53 17.74 -28.54
CA MET A 326 13.20 17.14 -27.37
C MET A 326 13.70 15.71 -27.61
N PHE A 327 12.97 14.88 -28.35
CA PHE A 327 13.19 13.43 -28.44
C PHE A 327 13.43 12.91 -29.86
N GLY A 328 13.27 13.75 -30.90
CA GLY A 328 13.64 13.44 -32.30
C GLY A 328 13.00 12.15 -32.82
N GLU A 329 13.83 11.23 -33.30
CA GLU A 329 13.40 9.98 -33.94
C GLU A 329 12.59 9.05 -33.02
N GLN A 330 12.78 9.09 -31.69
CA GLN A 330 12.01 8.28 -30.76
C GLN A 330 10.51 8.57 -30.85
N VAL A 331 10.14 9.82 -31.18
CA VAL A 331 8.72 10.18 -31.34
C VAL A 331 8.13 9.48 -32.55
N GLN A 332 8.86 9.40 -33.66
CA GLN A 332 8.39 8.76 -34.90
C GLN A 332 8.25 7.23 -34.72
N MET A 333 9.13 6.61 -33.92
CA MET A 333 9.04 5.17 -33.64
C MET A 333 7.78 4.81 -32.86
N LEU A 334 7.38 5.63 -31.90
CA LEU A 334 6.23 5.37 -31.01
C LEU A 334 4.92 5.96 -31.55
N TYR A 335 5.00 7.05 -32.27
CA TYR A 335 3.89 7.72 -32.95
C TYR A 335 4.23 7.85 -34.45
N PRO A 336 3.96 6.80 -35.24
CA PRO A 336 4.31 6.77 -36.67
C PRO A 336 3.61 7.85 -37.50
N LYS A 337 2.47 8.35 -36.98
CA LYS A 337 1.71 9.46 -37.57
C LYS A 337 1.53 10.59 -36.58
N GLU A 338 1.45 11.81 -37.10
CA GLU A 338 1.18 13.00 -36.32
C GLU A 338 -0.18 12.90 -35.60
N ILE A 339 -0.21 13.26 -34.32
CA ILE A 339 -1.44 13.31 -33.53
C ILE A 339 -2.23 14.56 -33.95
N LYS A 340 -3.45 14.38 -34.47
CA LYS A 340 -4.32 15.43 -34.94
C LYS A 340 -5.31 15.84 -33.84
N SER A 341 -5.66 17.13 -33.79
CA SER A 341 -6.71 17.60 -32.90
C SER A 341 -8.08 17.29 -33.48
N ALA A 342 -8.90 16.57 -32.74
CA ALA A 342 -10.32 16.44 -33.02
C ALA A 342 -11.13 17.62 -32.45
N ALA A 343 -10.51 18.51 -31.67
CA ALA A 343 -11.16 19.70 -31.14
C ALA A 343 -11.45 20.71 -32.25
N LYS A 344 -12.67 21.24 -32.29
CA LYS A 344 -13.11 22.27 -33.26
C LYS A 344 -12.50 23.66 -32.96
N THR A 345 -11.90 23.86 -31.79
CA THR A 345 -11.35 25.13 -31.31
C THR A 345 -9.85 25.24 -31.63
N VAL A 346 -9.44 26.30 -32.28
CA VAL A 346 -8.01 26.59 -32.57
C VAL A 346 -7.26 26.87 -31.25
N GLY A 347 -7.82 27.66 -30.38
CA GLY A 347 -7.20 28.10 -29.13
C GLY A 347 -6.29 29.32 -29.27
N GLU A 348 -5.66 29.71 -28.18
CA GLU A 348 -4.77 30.85 -28.07
C GLU A 348 -3.29 30.40 -28.00
N LYS A 349 -2.35 31.30 -28.30
CA LYS A 349 -0.93 31.05 -28.08
C LYS A 349 -0.60 30.90 -26.62
N ILE A 350 0.49 30.19 -26.32
CA ILE A 350 1.03 30.03 -24.97
C ILE A 350 1.66 31.36 -24.57
N ILE A 351 1.22 31.89 -23.43
CA ILE A 351 1.76 33.16 -22.92
C ILE A 351 3.04 32.88 -22.13
N VAL A 352 4.11 33.64 -22.44
CA VAL A 352 5.38 33.55 -21.74
C VAL A 352 5.67 34.86 -21.05
N LYS A 353 5.89 34.83 -19.73
CA LYS A 353 6.24 36.00 -18.88
C LYS A 353 7.52 35.77 -18.12
N GLN A 354 8.46 36.68 -18.23
CA GLN A 354 9.63 36.72 -17.37
C GLN A 354 9.53 37.92 -16.39
N ALA A 355 9.38 37.62 -15.11
CA ALA A 355 9.32 38.61 -14.03
C ALA A 355 10.71 38.87 -13.44
N GLU A 356 10.93 40.01 -12.79
CA GLU A 356 12.22 40.33 -12.16
C GLU A 356 12.47 39.44 -10.89
N THR A 357 11.42 39.13 -10.13
CA THR A 357 11.50 38.35 -8.88
C THR A 357 10.32 37.42 -8.76
N ILE A 358 10.40 36.41 -7.85
CA ILE A 358 9.28 35.49 -7.55
C ILE A 358 8.06 36.26 -7.03
N GLU A 359 8.23 37.31 -6.29
CA GLU A 359 7.12 38.16 -5.82
C GLU A 359 6.36 38.79 -7.00
N LEU A 360 7.08 39.32 -8.00
CA LEU A 360 6.47 39.93 -9.18
C LEU A 360 5.86 38.87 -10.09
N GLU A 361 6.44 37.68 -10.17
CA GLU A 361 5.86 36.53 -10.85
C GLU A 361 4.54 36.12 -10.18
N ALA A 362 4.52 35.95 -8.87
CA ALA A 362 3.31 35.63 -8.11
C ALA A 362 2.21 36.70 -8.29
N ARG A 363 2.60 37.98 -8.27
CA ARG A 363 1.66 39.09 -8.52
C ARG A 363 1.05 39.05 -9.92
N TRP A 364 1.85 38.75 -10.92
CA TRP A 364 1.37 38.57 -12.29
C TRP A 364 0.42 37.36 -12.40
N ILE A 365 0.80 36.19 -11.87
CA ILE A 365 -0.05 34.98 -11.84
C ILE A 365 -1.41 35.29 -11.18
N PHE A 366 -1.39 35.96 -10.03
CA PHE A 366 -2.61 36.33 -9.32
C PHE A 366 -3.51 37.22 -10.17
N ALA A 367 -2.93 38.22 -10.86
CA ALA A 367 -3.67 39.11 -11.75
C ALA A 367 -4.28 38.39 -12.97
N GLU A 368 -3.51 37.47 -13.58
CA GLU A 368 -4.02 36.67 -14.73
C GLU A 368 -5.19 35.78 -14.32
N ILE A 369 -5.11 35.12 -13.16
CA ILE A 369 -6.22 34.30 -12.65
C ILE A 369 -7.47 35.16 -12.43
N LYS A 370 -7.34 36.36 -11.84
CA LYS A 370 -8.48 37.28 -11.66
C LYS A 370 -9.12 37.70 -12.98
N LYS A 371 -8.32 37.88 -14.05
CA LYS A 371 -8.83 38.23 -15.38
C LYS A 371 -9.71 37.13 -16.00
N LEU A 372 -9.50 35.86 -15.63
CA LEU A 372 -10.27 34.74 -16.17
C LEU A 372 -11.74 34.74 -15.72
N LYS A 373 -12.08 35.42 -14.62
CA LYS A 373 -13.46 35.57 -14.08
C LYS A 373 -14.25 34.25 -14.08
N LEU A 374 -13.65 33.18 -13.57
CA LEU A 374 -14.22 31.83 -13.61
C LEU A 374 -15.28 31.63 -12.53
N GLU A 375 -16.41 31.06 -12.89
CA GLU A 375 -17.42 30.59 -11.91
C GLU A 375 -16.87 29.46 -11.03
N ASN A 376 -16.07 28.57 -11.61
CA ASN A 376 -15.40 27.49 -10.91
C ASN A 376 -13.87 27.64 -11.03
N ILE A 377 -13.26 28.15 -9.96
CA ILE A 377 -11.81 28.40 -9.90
C ILE A 377 -10.96 27.12 -9.90
N SER A 378 -11.54 25.94 -9.54
CA SER A 378 -10.82 24.66 -9.58
C SER A 378 -10.49 24.16 -10.99
N ARG A 379 -11.01 24.84 -12.03
CA ARG A 379 -10.62 24.62 -13.43
C ARG A 379 -9.25 25.20 -13.78
N THR A 380 -8.64 25.96 -12.87
CA THR A 380 -7.31 26.55 -12.97
C THR A 380 -6.36 25.86 -12.03
N CYS A 381 -5.11 25.67 -12.43
CA CYS A 381 -4.05 25.17 -11.54
C CYS A 381 -2.78 25.99 -11.70
N ILE A 382 -1.94 25.98 -10.66
CA ILE A 382 -0.57 26.47 -10.69
C ILE A 382 0.35 25.25 -10.54
N LEU A 383 1.16 25.00 -11.55
CA LEU A 383 2.14 23.91 -11.54
C LEU A 383 3.55 24.45 -11.32
N THR A 384 4.34 23.71 -10.55
CA THR A 384 5.77 24.00 -10.39
C THR A 384 6.57 22.69 -10.41
N ARG A 385 7.90 22.81 -10.46
CA ARG A 385 8.80 21.66 -10.43
C ARG A 385 8.96 21.06 -9.03
N ASN A 386 8.89 21.88 -7.97
CA ASN A 386 9.19 21.43 -6.61
C ASN A 386 8.34 22.14 -5.54
N ASN A 387 8.19 21.50 -4.39
CA ASN A 387 7.38 22.01 -3.27
C ASN A 387 7.94 23.31 -2.65
N GLY A 388 9.24 23.54 -2.72
CA GLY A 388 9.82 24.79 -2.21
C GLY A 388 9.31 26.01 -2.97
N TYR A 389 9.19 25.90 -4.30
CA TYR A 389 8.63 26.97 -5.11
C TYR A 389 7.12 27.15 -4.87
N ASN A 390 6.38 26.05 -4.65
CA ASN A 390 4.97 26.10 -4.25
C ASN A 390 4.77 26.91 -2.95
N GLN A 391 5.62 26.67 -1.95
CA GLN A 391 5.54 27.36 -0.66
C GLN A 391 5.85 28.84 -0.80
N GLU A 392 6.87 29.21 -1.59
CA GLU A 392 7.19 30.62 -1.85
C GLU A 392 6.03 31.35 -2.56
N LEU A 393 5.46 30.75 -3.63
CA LEU A 393 4.30 31.33 -4.31
C LEU A 393 3.10 31.48 -3.38
N SER A 394 2.78 30.44 -2.59
CA SER A 394 1.68 30.47 -1.64
C SER A 394 1.82 31.57 -0.59
N HIS A 395 3.03 31.79 -0.11
CA HIS A 395 3.32 32.91 0.80
C HIS A 395 2.94 34.27 0.17
N TYR A 396 3.36 34.52 -1.07
CA TYR A 396 3.02 35.77 -1.77
C TYR A 396 1.53 35.84 -2.09
N PHE A 397 0.86 34.76 -2.46
CA PHE A 397 -0.59 34.76 -2.69
C PHE A 397 -1.37 35.08 -1.42
N THR A 398 -0.95 34.58 -0.29
CA THR A 398 -1.54 34.91 1.02
C THR A 398 -1.43 36.40 1.31
N ALA A 399 -0.26 36.98 1.07
CA ALA A 399 -0.04 38.42 1.25
C ALA A 399 -0.83 39.29 0.25
N LEU A 400 -1.03 38.79 -0.97
CA LEU A 400 -1.85 39.49 -1.99
C LEU A 400 -3.35 39.41 -1.65
N ASN A 401 -3.82 38.27 -1.18
CA ASN A 401 -5.20 38.09 -0.73
C ASN A 401 -5.55 38.98 0.46
N ALA A 402 -4.62 39.15 1.43
CA ALA A 402 -4.86 39.99 2.58
C ALA A 402 -5.11 41.48 2.21
N LYS A 403 -4.73 41.90 1.00
CA LYS A 403 -4.97 43.23 0.45
C LYS A 403 -6.26 43.36 -0.37
N GLN A 404 -6.98 42.24 -0.56
CA GLN A 404 -8.22 42.21 -1.36
C GLN A 404 -9.46 42.18 -0.45
N PRO A 405 -10.58 42.75 -0.88
CA PRO A 405 -11.88 42.49 -0.25
C PRO A 405 -12.17 41.00 -0.20
N LEU A 406 -12.89 40.51 0.81
CA LEU A 406 -13.24 39.08 0.97
C LEU A 406 -13.92 38.47 -0.25
N THR A 407 -14.75 39.25 -0.95
CA THR A 407 -15.45 38.84 -2.18
C THR A 407 -14.55 38.69 -3.40
N GLU A 408 -13.33 39.21 -3.35
CA GLU A 408 -12.35 39.18 -4.44
C GLU A 408 -11.14 38.32 -4.15
N GLN A 409 -11.09 37.68 -2.99
CA GLN A 409 -10.02 36.75 -2.62
C GLN A 409 -10.09 35.49 -3.45
N LEU A 410 -8.92 34.98 -3.83
CA LEU A 410 -8.76 33.70 -4.50
C LEU A 410 -8.45 32.61 -3.46
N ASP A 411 -9.19 31.51 -3.49
CA ASP A 411 -8.98 30.41 -2.55
C ASP A 411 -7.95 29.43 -3.16
N PHE A 412 -6.75 29.42 -2.59
CA PHE A 412 -5.68 28.53 -3.00
C PHE A 412 -5.57 27.34 -2.05
N ILE A 413 -5.04 26.21 -2.55
CA ILE A 413 -4.75 25.03 -1.76
C ILE A 413 -3.37 24.45 -2.11
N LEU A 414 -2.53 24.30 -1.09
CA LEU A 414 -1.20 23.68 -1.21
C LEU A 414 -1.28 22.15 -1.14
N VAL A 415 -0.31 21.50 -1.77
CA VAL A 415 -0.14 20.05 -1.85
C VAL A 415 -0.15 19.33 -0.51
N ASP A 416 0.52 19.88 0.49
CA ASP A 416 0.59 19.23 1.82
C ASP A 416 -0.79 19.14 2.47
N GLU A 417 -1.76 19.91 1.98
CA GLU A 417 -3.14 19.80 2.39
C GLU A 417 -3.87 18.60 1.74
N PHE A 418 -3.34 18.01 0.66
CA PHE A 418 -3.92 16.83 0.00
C PHE A 418 -3.52 15.49 0.63
N LYS A 419 -2.53 15.48 1.52
CA LYS A 419 -2.14 14.29 2.29
C LYS A 419 -3.06 14.12 3.50
N PHE A 420 -4.36 14.03 3.24
CA PHE A 420 -5.39 14.03 4.28
C PHE A 420 -5.15 12.97 5.36
N PHE A 421 -4.89 11.72 4.95
CA PHE A 421 -4.68 10.61 5.89
C PHE A 421 -3.35 10.67 6.65
N ARG A 422 -2.41 11.53 6.24
CA ARG A 422 -1.13 11.75 6.92
C ARG A 422 -1.16 12.91 7.92
N ARG A 423 -2.28 13.62 8.03
CA ARG A 423 -2.46 14.68 9.02
C ARG A 423 -2.49 14.10 10.42
N GLN A 424 -1.92 14.85 11.35
CA GLN A 424 -1.72 14.40 12.73
C GLN A 424 -3.01 13.92 13.40
N GLU A 425 -4.08 14.69 13.29
CA GLU A 425 -5.39 14.37 13.86
C GLU A 425 -6.04 13.14 13.21
N ILE A 426 -5.80 12.92 11.93
CA ILE A 426 -6.32 11.75 11.22
C ILE A 426 -5.48 10.52 11.57
N LYS A 427 -4.14 10.64 11.62
CA LYS A 427 -3.26 9.56 12.07
C LYS A 427 -3.55 9.13 13.51
N ASP A 428 -3.97 10.05 14.38
CA ASP A 428 -4.35 9.70 15.74
C ASP A 428 -5.56 8.76 15.75
N VAL A 429 -6.60 9.05 14.97
CA VAL A 429 -7.77 8.17 14.84
C VAL A 429 -7.39 6.86 14.13
N LEU A 430 -6.61 6.94 13.07
CA LEU A 430 -6.11 5.75 12.34
C LEU A 430 -5.29 4.83 13.24
N SER A 431 -4.52 5.37 14.19
CA SER A 431 -3.75 4.55 15.13
C SER A 431 -4.65 3.69 16.03
N PHE A 432 -5.79 4.19 16.48
CA PHE A 432 -6.77 3.37 17.17
C PHE A 432 -7.36 2.28 16.26
N LEU A 433 -7.75 2.63 15.02
CA LEU A 433 -8.29 1.67 14.07
C LEU A 433 -7.29 0.57 13.73
N LYS A 434 -6.01 0.92 13.51
CA LYS A 434 -4.91 -0.03 13.28
C LYS A 434 -4.72 -0.96 14.47
N LEU A 435 -4.67 -0.41 15.69
CA LEU A 435 -4.47 -1.20 16.92
C LEU A 435 -5.64 -2.13 17.25
N ILE A 436 -6.87 -1.72 16.93
CA ILE A 436 -8.06 -2.56 17.03
C ILE A 436 -7.96 -3.79 16.11
N VAL A 437 -7.40 -3.62 14.92
CA VAL A 437 -7.22 -4.69 13.92
C VAL A 437 -6.03 -5.56 14.28
N ASN A 438 -4.92 -4.94 14.64
CA ASN A 438 -3.63 -5.57 14.91
C ASN A 438 -3.06 -5.06 16.24
N ARG A 439 -3.19 -5.87 17.29
CA ARG A 439 -2.70 -5.51 18.64
C ARG A 439 -1.18 -5.42 18.75
N ASN A 440 -0.45 -5.95 17.77
CA ASN A 440 1.01 -5.91 17.73
C ASN A 440 1.57 -4.60 17.15
N ASP A 441 0.74 -3.67 16.68
CA ASP A 441 1.17 -2.36 16.19
C ASP A 441 1.65 -1.44 17.33
N VAL A 442 2.90 -1.66 17.75
CA VAL A 442 3.58 -0.87 18.78
C VAL A 442 3.70 0.61 18.38
N THR A 443 3.85 0.91 17.09
CA THR A 443 3.95 2.30 16.59
C THR A 443 2.66 3.07 16.86
N SER A 444 1.52 2.50 16.50
CA SER A 444 0.20 3.06 16.82
C SER A 444 -0.04 3.15 18.33
N LEU A 445 0.34 2.12 19.09
CA LEU A 445 0.22 2.13 20.54
C LEU A 445 1.03 3.26 21.17
N LYS A 446 2.30 3.43 20.82
CA LYS A 446 3.15 4.53 21.31
C LYS A 446 2.53 5.90 21.02
N ARG A 447 1.99 6.07 19.81
CA ARG A 447 1.33 7.31 19.42
C ARG A 447 0.11 7.61 20.29
N ILE A 448 -0.74 6.62 20.54
CA ILE A 448 -1.92 6.74 21.41
C ILE A 448 -1.50 7.08 22.84
N LEU A 449 -0.56 6.34 23.39
CA LEU A 449 -0.10 6.51 24.76
C LEU A 449 0.48 7.90 25.02
N LYS A 450 1.38 8.37 24.14
CA LYS A 450 2.02 9.69 24.27
C LYS A 450 1.03 10.86 24.19
N ARG A 451 -0.12 10.68 23.55
CA ARG A 451 -1.05 11.79 23.28
C ARG A 451 -2.31 11.75 24.14
N PHE A 452 -2.84 10.58 24.40
CA PHE A 452 -4.17 10.41 25.01
C PHE A 452 -4.16 9.66 26.34
N ALA A 453 -3.02 9.04 26.72
CA ALA A 453 -2.90 8.42 28.03
C ALA A 453 -2.29 9.40 29.04
N SER A 454 -2.89 9.48 30.23
CA SER A 454 -2.35 10.29 31.31
C SER A 454 -1.27 9.54 32.09
N GLY A 455 -0.14 10.19 32.35
CA GLY A 455 0.95 9.65 33.15
C GLY A 455 1.92 8.69 32.44
N ILE A 456 1.75 8.48 31.13
CA ILE A 456 2.66 7.66 30.32
C ILE A 456 3.45 8.55 29.38
N GLY A 457 4.73 8.75 29.69
CA GLY A 457 5.67 9.55 28.89
C GLY A 457 6.68 8.70 28.14
N GLU A 458 7.53 9.36 27.34
CA GLU A 458 8.63 8.75 26.59
C GLU A 458 9.49 7.84 27.45
N LYS A 459 9.92 8.34 28.63
CA LYS A 459 10.77 7.61 29.57
C LYS A 459 10.14 6.29 30.08
N THR A 460 8.83 6.28 30.29
CA THR A 460 8.12 5.05 30.69
C THR A 460 8.14 4.03 29.57
N ILE A 461 7.90 4.49 28.33
CA ILE A 461 7.93 3.63 27.15
C ILE A 461 9.34 3.06 26.91
N GLU A 462 10.36 3.92 26.96
CA GLU A 462 11.77 3.52 26.80
C GLU A 462 12.20 2.50 27.87
N THR A 463 11.73 2.66 29.11
CA THR A 463 12.02 1.71 30.19
C THR A 463 11.40 0.35 29.90
N ILE A 464 10.13 0.30 29.46
CA ILE A 464 9.44 -0.95 29.12
C ILE A 464 10.07 -1.63 27.90
N GLU A 465 10.66 -0.88 27.00
CA GLU A 465 11.37 -1.40 25.81
C GLU A 465 12.85 -1.69 26.07
N SER A 466 13.36 -1.52 27.27
CA SER A 466 14.74 -1.86 27.62
C SER A 466 15.03 -3.35 27.46
N THR A 467 16.32 -3.69 27.35
CA THR A 467 16.79 -5.08 27.24
C THR A 467 16.33 -5.93 28.42
N GLU A 468 16.33 -5.35 29.64
CA GLU A 468 15.91 -6.01 30.87
C GLU A 468 14.44 -6.52 30.79
N PHE A 469 13.52 -5.69 30.29
CA PHE A 469 12.12 -6.08 30.11
C PHE A 469 11.93 -7.11 29.00
N ARG A 470 12.66 -6.96 27.91
CA ARG A 470 12.61 -7.91 26.78
C ARG A 470 13.12 -9.29 27.15
N GLU A 471 14.21 -9.38 27.92
CA GLU A 471 14.75 -10.65 28.42
C GLU A 471 13.80 -11.36 29.38
N ALA A 472 13.01 -10.60 30.14
CA ALA A 472 11.93 -11.15 30.94
C ALA A 472 10.69 -11.54 30.12
N GLY A 473 10.68 -11.28 28.80
CA GLY A 473 9.55 -11.56 27.92
C GLY A 473 8.41 -10.55 28.06
N VAL A 474 8.69 -9.30 28.45
CA VAL A 474 7.69 -8.22 28.52
C VAL A 474 7.71 -7.40 27.25
N LYS A 475 6.55 -7.16 26.65
CA LYS A 475 6.32 -6.26 25.51
C LYS A 475 5.41 -5.08 25.94
N LEU A 476 5.56 -3.93 25.29
CA LEU A 476 4.67 -2.77 25.55
C LEU A 476 3.18 -3.12 25.36
N THR A 477 2.88 -3.99 24.41
CA THR A 477 1.52 -4.45 24.10
C THR A 477 0.90 -5.31 25.19
N ASP A 478 1.70 -5.92 26.08
CA ASP A 478 1.19 -6.71 27.21
C ASP A 478 0.38 -5.82 28.17
N PHE A 479 0.76 -4.54 28.31
CA PHE A 479 0.07 -3.59 29.20
C PHE A 479 -1.34 -3.21 28.74
N ILE A 480 -1.73 -3.52 27.53
CA ILE A 480 -3.09 -3.32 27.01
C ILE A 480 -3.82 -4.64 26.77
N ASP A 481 -3.20 -5.78 27.05
CA ASP A 481 -3.83 -7.09 26.94
C ASP A 481 -4.77 -7.35 28.11
N PRO A 482 -6.05 -7.75 27.87
CA PRO A 482 -7.02 -8.02 28.94
C PRO A 482 -6.58 -9.08 29.93
N LYS A 483 -5.85 -10.10 29.48
CA LYS A 483 -5.37 -11.18 30.36
C LYS A 483 -4.30 -10.64 31.32
N THR A 484 -3.34 -9.90 30.79
CA THR A 484 -2.29 -9.25 31.58
C THR A 484 -2.89 -8.26 32.60
N GLN A 485 -3.97 -7.56 32.23
CA GLN A 485 -4.68 -6.67 33.16
C GLN A 485 -5.32 -7.39 34.35
N VAL A 486 -5.69 -8.66 34.18
CA VAL A 486 -6.29 -9.51 35.24
C VAL A 486 -5.22 -10.32 36.00
N ASP A 487 -4.30 -10.92 35.25
CA ASP A 487 -3.40 -11.95 35.79
C ASP A 487 -2.00 -11.38 36.16
N TRP A 488 -1.71 -10.14 35.80
CA TRP A 488 -0.44 -9.43 36.05
C TRP A 488 0.78 -10.11 35.37
N ASP A 489 0.53 -11.06 34.50
CA ASP A 489 1.53 -11.74 33.67
C ASP A 489 0.87 -12.26 32.39
N SER A 490 1.46 -11.99 31.24
CA SER A 490 0.96 -12.44 29.94
C SER A 490 0.92 -13.98 29.79
N PHE A 491 1.65 -14.72 30.62
CA PHE A 491 1.73 -16.18 30.59
C PHE A 491 1.16 -16.86 31.85
N TYR A 492 0.60 -16.12 32.80
CA TYR A 492 0.07 -16.68 34.06
C TYR A 492 -0.98 -17.76 33.77
N CYS A 493 -1.94 -17.49 32.91
CA CYS A 493 -2.99 -18.45 32.54
C CYS A 493 -2.38 -19.72 31.90
N LEU A 494 -1.36 -19.61 31.07
CA LEU A 494 -0.68 -20.77 30.48
C LEU A 494 -0.02 -21.65 31.52
N LEU A 495 0.74 -21.04 32.46
CA LEU A 495 1.44 -21.78 33.55
C LEU A 495 0.47 -22.45 34.49
N THR A 496 -0.56 -21.74 34.94
CA THR A 496 -1.54 -22.26 35.88
C THR A 496 -2.41 -23.38 35.32
N GLU A 497 -2.74 -23.29 34.02
CA GLU A 497 -3.54 -24.33 33.38
C GLU A 497 -2.70 -25.56 32.98
N LEU A 498 -1.38 -25.39 32.74
CA LEU A 498 -0.48 -26.54 32.60
C LEU A 498 -0.43 -27.34 33.91
N ASP A 499 -0.27 -26.68 35.07
CA ASP A 499 -0.26 -27.33 36.38
C ASP A 499 -1.56 -28.12 36.65
N LYS A 500 -2.68 -27.74 36.03
CA LYS A 500 -3.97 -28.45 36.11
C LYS A 500 -4.13 -29.53 35.02
N GLY A 501 -3.21 -29.66 34.09
CA GLY A 501 -3.36 -30.55 32.92
C GLY A 501 -4.46 -30.09 31.94
N ASN A 502 -4.63 -28.79 31.76
CA ASN A 502 -5.72 -28.21 30.99
C ASN A 502 -5.24 -27.43 29.74
N ILE A 503 -4.19 -27.92 29.12
CA ILE A 503 -3.67 -27.40 27.85
C ILE A 503 -4.10 -28.32 26.71
N VAL A 504 -4.67 -27.77 25.65
CA VAL A 504 -5.01 -28.48 24.42
C VAL A 504 -4.17 -27.88 23.29
N VAL A 505 -3.27 -28.68 22.74
CA VAL A 505 -2.53 -28.35 21.52
C VAL A 505 -3.28 -28.91 20.34
N PHE A 506 -3.60 -28.08 19.33
CA PHE A 506 -4.38 -28.52 18.18
C PHE A 506 -3.93 -27.89 16.87
N ASP A 507 -4.29 -28.55 15.80
CA ASP A 507 -4.04 -28.14 14.42
C ASP A 507 -5.16 -28.64 13.52
N VAL A 508 -5.43 -27.97 12.39
CA VAL A 508 -6.47 -28.38 11.44
C VAL A 508 -5.94 -28.46 10.02
N GLU A 509 -6.33 -29.51 9.31
CA GLU A 509 -6.18 -29.57 7.86
C GLU A 509 -7.51 -29.22 7.17
N SER A 510 -7.43 -28.66 5.96
CA SER A 510 -8.61 -28.11 5.29
C SER A 510 -8.56 -28.25 3.76
N THR A 511 -9.73 -28.18 3.09
CA THR A 511 -9.84 -28.19 1.62
C THR A 511 -9.16 -27.01 0.93
N GLY A 512 -8.69 -26.05 1.69
CA GLY A 512 -8.01 -24.84 1.25
C GLY A 512 -7.93 -23.90 2.43
N ILE A 513 -7.79 -22.65 2.18
CA ILE A 513 -7.20 -21.69 3.11
C ILE A 513 -8.07 -20.47 3.31
N ASN A 514 -9.11 -20.36 2.56
CA ASN A 514 -10.12 -19.37 2.83
C ASN A 514 -10.95 -19.79 4.04
N THR A 515 -10.57 -19.28 5.22
CA THR A 515 -11.25 -19.63 6.48
C THR A 515 -12.77 -19.42 6.45
N THR A 516 -13.29 -18.60 5.50
CA THR A 516 -14.73 -18.35 5.38
C THR A 516 -15.44 -19.29 4.43
N GLU A 517 -14.74 -19.89 3.46
CA GLU A 517 -15.33 -20.72 2.41
C GLU A 517 -14.86 -22.17 2.44
N ASP A 518 -13.63 -22.43 2.90
CA ASP A 518 -13.09 -23.79 2.89
C ASP A 518 -13.54 -24.58 4.10
N GLU A 519 -13.43 -25.90 3.98
CA GLU A 519 -13.94 -26.85 4.97
C GLU A 519 -12.79 -27.56 5.67
N ILE A 520 -12.93 -27.77 6.97
CA ILE A 520 -11.99 -28.59 7.74
C ILE A 520 -12.14 -30.04 7.29
N ILE A 521 -11.01 -30.70 7.01
CA ILE A 521 -10.95 -32.12 6.64
C ILE A 521 -10.43 -32.98 7.79
N GLN A 522 -9.58 -32.42 8.68
CA GLN A 522 -9.08 -33.10 9.85
C GLN A 522 -8.98 -32.09 11.01
N ILE A 523 -9.37 -32.50 12.20
CA ILE A 523 -9.03 -31.83 13.45
C ILE A 523 -8.20 -32.82 14.26
N ALA A 524 -6.95 -32.42 14.52
CA ALA A 524 -6.08 -33.18 15.40
C ALA A 524 -5.79 -32.35 16.67
N ALA A 525 -5.85 -32.97 17.84
CA ALA A 525 -5.54 -32.31 19.10
C ALA A 525 -5.00 -33.29 20.15
N VAL A 526 -4.18 -32.76 21.07
CA VAL A 526 -3.77 -33.49 22.28
C VAL A 526 -4.01 -32.64 23.49
N ARG A 527 -4.49 -33.26 24.56
CA ARG A 527 -4.54 -32.64 25.87
C ARG A 527 -3.30 -33.08 26.65
N LEU A 528 -2.61 -32.12 27.23
CA LEU A 528 -1.41 -32.35 28.05
C LEU A 528 -1.79 -32.47 29.51
N ASP A 529 -1.14 -33.38 30.22
CA ASP A 529 -1.19 -33.45 31.70
C ASP A 529 -0.26 -32.40 32.32
N ARG A 530 -0.21 -32.32 33.64
CA ARG A 530 0.63 -31.41 34.43
C ARG A 530 2.14 -31.57 34.17
N TYR A 531 2.56 -32.68 33.61
CA TYR A 531 3.95 -32.99 33.29
C TYR A 531 4.23 -32.79 31.80
N GLY A 532 3.27 -32.29 31.03
CA GLY A 532 3.38 -32.11 29.58
C GLY A 532 3.25 -33.40 28.77
N GLN A 533 2.82 -34.53 29.41
CA GLN A 533 2.59 -35.78 28.70
C GLN A 533 1.19 -35.81 28.08
N VAL A 534 1.02 -36.52 26.98
CA VAL A 534 -0.27 -36.64 26.29
C VAL A 534 -1.23 -37.46 27.15
N GLN A 535 -2.26 -36.80 27.71
CA GLN A 535 -3.30 -37.40 28.52
C GLN A 535 -4.47 -37.91 27.68
N ALA A 536 -4.86 -37.17 26.65
CA ALA A 536 -5.95 -37.51 25.73
C ALA A 536 -5.65 -37.05 24.32
N LYS A 537 -6.24 -37.75 23.36
CA LYS A 537 -6.06 -37.49 21.94
C LYS A 537 -7.42 -37.27 21.27
N PHE A 538 -7.45 -36.35 20.30
CA PHE A 538 -8.55 -36.14 19.39
C PHE A 538 -7.94 -36.10 17.98
N ASP A 539 -8.36 -37.00 17.11
CA ASP A 539 -7.84 -37.09 15.73
C ASP A 539 -8.97 -37.65 14.86
N ARG A 540 -9.68 -36.76 14.15
CA ARG A 540 -10.88 -37.10 13.40
C ARG A 540 -10.91 -36.39 12.05
N PHE A 541 -11.35 -37.12 11.03
CA PHE A 541 -11.57 -36.65 9.67
C PHE A 541 -13.04 -36.26 9.47
N LEU A 542 -13.26 -35.14 8.78
CA LEU A 542 -14.58 -34.62 8.46
C LEU A 542 -14.88 -34.87 6.99
N ARG A 543 -16.12 -35.27 6.72
CA ARG A 543 -16.62 -35.36 5.35
C ARG A 543 -16.85 -33.96 4.81
N THR A 544 -16.32 -33.69 3.61
CA THR A 544 -16.42 -32.37 2.97
C THR A 544 -17.42 -32.39 1.82
N THR A 545 -18.03 -31.26 1.54
CA THR A 545 -18.86 -31.03 0.36
C THR A 545 -18.04 -30.45 -0.80
N LYS A 546 -16.92 -29.79 -0.49
CA LYS A 546 -15.96 -29.30 -1.46
C LYS A 546 -14.87 -30.32 -1.73
N PRO A 547 -14.41 -30.48 -3.00
CA PRO A 547 -13.24 -31.28 -3.32
C PRO A 547 -11.98 -30.70 -2.68
N VAL A 548 -11.08 -31.57 -2.26
CA VAL A 548 -9.79 -31.15 -1.68
C VAL A 548 -8.90 -30.43 -2.68
N GLY A 549 -9.03 -30.72 -3.97
CA GLY A 549 -8.29 -29.99 -5.00
C GLY A 549 -6.77 -29.98 -4.75
N ASN A 550 -6.17 -28.79 -4.85
CA ASN A 550 -4.71 -28.64 -4.67
C ASN A 550 -4.24 -28.82 -3.21
N SER A 551 -5.13 -28.77 -2.22
CA SER A 551 -4.74 -29.00 -0.82
C SER A 551 -4.26 -30.44 -0.59
N TYR A 552 -4.63 -31.38 -1.48
CA TYR A 552 -4.10 -32.74 -1.48
C TYR A 552 -2.56 -32.81 -1.43
N PHE A 553 -1.87 -31.91 -2.15
CA PHE A 553 -0.41 -31.89 -2.18
C PHE A 553 0.23 -31.40 -0.87
N VAL A 554 -0.54 -30.81 0.04
CA VAL A 554 -0.08 -30.36 1.35
C VAL A 554 -0.26 -31.48 2.39
N HIS A 555 -1.47 -32.01 2.54
CA HIS A 555 -1.82 -32.96 3.59
C HIS A 555 -1.94 -34.43 3.14
N GLY A 556 -2.00 -34.67 1.82
CA GLY A 556 -2.01 -36.03 1.23
C GLY A 556 -3.34 -36.78 1.32
N PHE A 557 -4.44 -36.15 1.77
CA PHE A 557 -5.75 -36.80 1.86
C PHE A 557 -6.57 -36.54 0.61
N SER A 558 -7.04 -37.64 -0.05
CA SER A 558 -7.87 -37.55 -1.28
C SER A 558 -9.38 -37.46 -0.96
N ASP A 559 -10.16 -37.05 -1.96
CA ASP A 559 -11.62 -37.02 -1.84
C ASP A 559 -12.19 -38.42 -1.56
N GLU A 560 -11.61 -39.49 -2.15
CA GLU A 560 -11.99 -40.86 -1.89
C GLU A 560 -11.69 -41.24 -0.43
N PHE A 561 -10.55 -40.84 0.10
CA PHE A 561 -10.20 -41.08 1.49
C PHE A 561 -11.20 -40.39 2.44
N LEU A 562 -11.55 -39.16 2.21
CA LEU A 562 -12.51 -38.41 3.02
C LEU A 562 -13.96 -38.95 2.85
N ALA A 563 -14.32 -39.50 1.70
CA ALA A 563 -15.60 -40.16 1.51
C ALA A 563 -15.71 -41.46 2.32
N GLU A 564 -14.59 -42.19 2.47
CA GLU A 564 -14.53 -43.44 3.24
C GLU A 564 -14.37 -43.24 4.74
N LYS A 565 -13.43 -42.35 5.15
CA LYS A 565 -13.02 -42.17 6.53
C LYS A 565 -13.62 -40.93 7.21
N GLY A 566 -14.14 -39.96 6.43
CA GLY A 566 -14.71 -38.73 6.95
C GLY A 566 -16.03 -38.99 7.67
N GLU A 567 -16.15 -38.42 8.85
CA GLU A 567 -17.32 -38.47 9.71
C GLU A 567 -18.25 -37.25 9.44
N ASP A 568 -19.40 -37.24 10.09
CA ASP A 568 -20.33 -36.13 10.02
C ASP A 568 -19.67 -34.86 10.64
N PRO A 569 -19.52 -33.77 9.88
CA PRO A 569 -18.83 -32.56 10.38
C PRO A 569 -19.46 -31.98 11.63
N VAL A 570 -20.80 -32.03 11.76
CA VAL A 570 -21.51 -31.46 12.92
C VAL A 570 -21.14 -32.23 14.19
N LEU A 571 -21.12 -33.56 14.11
CA LEU A 571 -20.77 -34.41 15.25
C LEU A 571 -19.31 -34.22 15.67
N VAL A 572 -18.38 -34.21 14.69
CA VAL A 572 -16.95 -34.01 14.97
C VAL A 572 -16.69 -32.64 15.63
N LEU A 573 -17.32 -31.59 15.09
CA LEU A 573 -17.19 -30.25 15.65
C LEU A 573 -17.76 -30.14 17.06
N GLN A 574 -18.91 -30.77 17.32
CA GLN A 574 -19.50 -30.80 18.68
C GLN A 574 -18.61 -31.54 19.68
N ASP A 575 -18.05 -32.69 19.27
CA ASP A 575 -17.15 -33.48 20.11
C ASP A 575 -15.83 -32.71 20.37
N PHE A 576 -15.31 -31.97 19.37
CA PHE A 576 -14.14 -31.11 19.56
C PHE A 576 -14.42 -29.94 20.51
N LEU A 577 -15.59 -29.31 20.40
CA LEU A 577 -16.00 -28.27 21.38
C LEU A 577 -16.05 -28.83 22.80
N LEU A 578 -16.56 -30.03 23.00
CA LEU A 578 -16.54 -30.68 24.32
C LEU A 578 -15.11 -30.99 24.79
N PHE A 579 -14.26 -31.47 23.88
CA PHE A 579 -12.85 -31.77 24.18
C PHE A 579 -12.05 -30.52 24.58
N SER A 580 -12.35 -29.36 23.99
CA SER A 580 -11.56 -28.12 24.13
C SER A 580 -12.20 -27.07 25.06
N THR A 581 -13.45 -27.26 25.49
CA THR A 581 -14.17 -26.28 26.35
C THR A 581 -13.43 -26.03 27.67
N GLY A 582 -13.23 -24.76 28.00
CA GLY A 582 -12.55 -24.32 29.23
C GLY A 582 -11.06 -24.62 29.27
N ALA A 583 -10.46 -25.09 28.19
CA ALA A 583 -9.02 -25.32 28.10
C ALA A 583 -8.29 -24.10 27.56
N VAL A 584 -6.99 -24.03 27.83
CA VAL A 584 -6.06 -23.15 27.09
C VAL A 584 -5.70 -23.85 25.81
N ILE A 585 -5.89 -23.14 24.69
CA ILE A 585 -5.59 -23.62 23.34
C ILE A 585 -4.22 -23.15 22.93
N VAL A 586 -3.43 -24.06 22.35
CA VAL A 586 -2.11 -23.76 21.81
C VAL A 586 -1.99 -24.31 20.38
N GLY A 587 -1.35 -23.58 19.51
CA GLY A 587 -0.99 -24.02 18.16
C GLY A 587 0.25 -23.28 17.67
N HIS A 588 0.67 -23.59 16.44
CA HIS A 588 1.72 -22.87 15.77
C HIS A 588 1.12 -22.09 14.60
N ASN A 589 0.99 -20.78 14.71
CA ASN A 589 0.12 -19.90 13.90
C ASN A 589 -1.38 -20.18 14.14
N VAL A 590 -1.74 -20.39 15.39
CA VAL A 590 -3.06 -20.83 15.87
C VAL A 590 -4.22 -19.93 15.43
N GLY A 591 -3.94 -18.71 15.01
CA GLY A 591 -4.95 -17.77 14.49
C GLY A 591 -5.71 -18.28 13.28
N TYR A 592 -5.03 -19.02 12.40
CA TYR A 592 -5.66 -19.67 11.25
C TYR A 592 -6.65 -20.77 11.70
N ASP A 593 -6.20 -21.67 12.58
CA ASP A 593 -6.97 -22.80 13.05
C ASP A 593 -8.26 -22.38 13.77
N ILE A 594 -8.13 -21.39 14.64
CA ILE A 594 -9.29 -20.78 15.33
C ILE A 594 -10.22 -20.09 14.33
N GLY A 595 -9.66 -19.44 13.32
CA GLY A 595 -10.42 -18.73 12.29
C GLY A 595 -11.30 -19.66 11.46
N ILE A 596 -10.73 -20.74 10.91
CA ILE A 596 -11.47 -21.70 10.09
C ILE A 596 -12.47 -22.50 10.96
N LEU A 597 -12.09 -22.89 12.18
CA LEU A 597 -12.98 -23.54 13.13
C LEU A 597 -14.22 -22.68 13.41
N THR A 598 -14.01 -21.41 13.75
CA THR A 598 -15.09 -20.46 14.03
C THR A 598 -16.01 -20.27 12.83
N SER A 599 -15.46 -20.16 11.62
CA SER A 599 -16.25 -20.03 10.41
C SER A 599 -17.10 -21.28 10.13
N GLN A 600 -16.53 -22.46 10.32
CA GLN A 600 -17.25 -23.69 10.08
C GLN A 600 -18.35 -23.91 11.12
N LEU A 601 -18.11 -23.60 12.38
CA LEU A 601 -19.13 -23.61 13.43
C LEU A 601 -20.29 -22.66 13.08
N ASN A 602 -20.00 -21.46 12.62
CA ASN A 602 -21.03 -20.51 12.18
C ASN A 602 -21.85 -21.05 10.98
N ARG A 603 -21.23 -21.74 10.01
CA ARG A 603 -21.93 -22.35 8.86
C ARG A 603 -22.92 -23.43 9.29
N PHE A 604 -22.60 -24.18 10.33
CA PHE A 604 -23.47 -25.20 10.88
C PHE A 604 -24.38 -24.71 12.02
N ASN A 605 -24.41 -23.39 12.30
CA ASN A 605 -25.15 -22.78 13.42
C ASN A 605 -24.82 -23.41 14.78
N LEU A 606 -23.58 -23.80 14.99
CA LEU A 606 -23.09 -24.34 16.27
C LEU A 606 -22.60 -23.20 17.18
N GLU A 607 -22.52 -23.48 18.47
CA GLU A 607 -21.99 -22.53 19.45
C GLU A 607 -20.52 -22.19 19.15
N LYS A 608 -20.10 -20.95 19.47
CA LYS A 608 -18.70 -20.57 19.40
C LYS A 608 -17.86 -21.30 20.42
N PRO A 609 -16.57 -21.58 20.14
CA PRO A 609 -15.70 -22.25 21.10
C PRO A 609 -15.52 -21.41 22.37
N LYS A 610 -15.58 -22.06 23.53
CA LYS A 610 -15.42 -21.43 24.84
C LYS A 610 -14.03 -21.75 25.41
N PHE A 611 -12.98 -21.27 24.72
CA PHE A 611 -11.60 -21.40 25.18
C PHE A 611 -11.34 -20.45 26.35
N LEU A 612 -10.55 -20.90 27.34
CA LEU A 612 -10.12 -20.04 28.46
C LEU A 612 -9.11 -18.97 27.93
N ALA A 613 -8.16 -19.40 27.13
CA ALA A 613 -7.18 -18.56 26.46
C ALA A 613 -6.64 -19.26 25.23
N SER A 614 -5.95 -18.50 24.36
CA SER A 614 -5.15 -19.05 23.26
C SER A 614 -3.72 -18.50 23.32
N TYR A 615 -2.75 -19.35 23.01
CA TYR A 615 -1.33 -18.98 22.88
C TYR A 615 -0.77 -19.52 21.57
N ASP A 616 0.11 -18.76 20.96
CA ASP A 616 0.78 -19.11 19.72
C ASP A 616 2.26 -19.36 19.98
N THR A 617 2.74 -20.57 19.69
CA THR A 617 4.15 -20.88 19.85
C THR A 617 5.01 -20.05 18.94
N LEU A 618 4.53 -19.66 17.78
CA LEU A 618 5.19 -18.74 16.85
C LEU A 618 5.49 -17.38 17.53
N ASP A 619 4.48 -16.78 18.18
CA ASP A 619 4.65 -15.52 18.91
C ASP A 619 5.56 -15.65 20.13
N ILE A 620 5.47 -16.79 20.84
CA ILE A 620 6.34 -17.08 21.97
C ILE A 620 7.81 -17.12 21.53
N PHE A 621 8.11 -17.84 20.44
CA PHE A 621 9.50 -17.94 19.96
C PHE A 621 10.01 -16.63 19.36
N ARG A 622 9.19 -15.85 18.68
CA ARG A 622 9.54 -14.49 18.25
C ARG A 622 9.83 -13.55 19.43
N ARG A 623 9.15 -13.72 20.53
CA ARG A 623 9.35 -12.89 21.74
C ARG A 623 10.69 -13.16 22.40
N PHE A 624 11.07 -14.42 22.58
CA PHE A 624 12.27 -14.80 23.30
C PHE A 624 13.49 -15.02 22.40
N TYR A 625 13.30 -15.33 21.14
CA TYR A 625 14.34 -15.62 20.15
C TYR A 625 14.17 -14.80 18.87
N PRO A 626 14.09 -13.45 18.94
CA PRO A 626 13.79 -12.60 17.77
C PRO A 626 14.83 -12.68 16.65
N ASN A 627 16.06 -13.10 16.95
CA ASN A 627 17.20 -13.11 16.02
C ASN A 627 17.36 -14.43 15.26
N LEU A 628 16.42 -15.37 15.36
CA LEU A 628 16.46 -16.61 14.57
C LEU A 628 16.17 -16.32 13.10
N ALA A 629 16.78 -17.09 12.20
CA ALA A 629 16.63 -16.92 10.75
C ALA A 629 15.18 -17.05 10.27
N ASN A 630 14.38 -17.93 10.90
CA ASN A 630 12.94 -18.01 10.74
C ASN A 630 12.33 -18.72 11.97
N HIS A 631 10.99 -18.70 12.06
CA HIS A 631 10.26 -19.26 13.17
C HIS A 631 9.26 -20.35 12.74
N LYS A 632 9.49 -20.99 11.58
CA LYS A 632 8.67 -22.13 11.13
C LYS A 632 8.83 -23.31 12.06
N LEU A 633 7.75 -24.09 12.24
CA LEU A 633 7.75 -25.26 13.10
C LEU A 633 8.90 -26.23 12.80
N ALA A 634 9.14 -26.50 11.51
CA ALA A 634 10.24 -27.37 11.07
C ALA A 634 11.61 -26.81 11.46
N PHE A 635 11.87 -25.52 11.21
CA PHE A 635 13.12 -24.88 11.56
C PHE A 635 13.36 -24.85 13.07
N LEU A 636 12.35 -24.46 13.85
CA LEU A 636 12.46 -24.44 15.31
C LEU A 636 12.70 -25.85 15.86
N SER A 637 12.01 -26.87 15.32
CA SER A 637 12.17 -28.26 15.76
C SER A 637 13.58 -28.77 15.47
N GLU A 638 14.18 -28.38 14.36
CA GLU A 638 15.56 -28.72 14.03
C GLU A 638 16.56 -27.92 14.86
N HIS A 639 16.38 -26.61 14.96
CA HIS A 639 17.28 -25.69 15.69
C HIS A 639 17.39 -26.06 17.19
N PHE A 640 16.28 -26.49 17.78
CA PHE A 640 16.24 -26.92 19.20
C PHE A 640 16.38 -28.44 19.39
N GLU A 641 16.71 -29.18 18.32
CA GLU A 641 16.99 -30.64 18.34
C GLU A 641 15.83 -31.45 18.98
N LEU A 642 14.57 -31.08 18.67
CA LEU A 642 13.42 -31.75 19.23
C LEU A 642 13.28 -33.20 18.72
N GLN A 643 12.77 -34.09 19.59
CA GLN A 643 12.59 -35.50 19.24
C GLN A 643 11.56 -35.72 18.14
N ASN A 644 10.48 -34.94 18.13
CA ASN A 644 9.42 -35.00 17.14
C ASN A 644 9.69 -33.95 16.06
N LYS A 645 9.87 -34.40 14.81
CA LYS A 645 10.01 -33.51 13.66
C LYS A 645 8.68 -33.40 12.93
N PRO A 646 8.25 -32.22 12.50
CA PRO A 646 7.05 -32.04 11.72
C PRO A 646 7.20 -32.74 10.36
N THR A 647 6.13 -33.37 9.87
CA THR A 647 6.12 -34.18 8.66
C THR A 647 4.95 -33.84 7.72
N HIS A 648 4.26 -32.71 7.93
CA HIS A 648 2.97 -32.38 7.30
C HIS A 648 1.88 -33.45 7.56
N ASN A 649 1.99 -34.05 8.74
CA ASN A 649 0.92 -34.88 9.31
C ASN A 649 0.47 -34.15 10.59
N ALA A 650 -0.80 -33.77 10.65
CA ALA A 650 -1.32 -32.95 11.75
C ALA A 650 -0.94 -33.49 13.15
N PHE A 651 -0.92 -34.80 13.32
CA PHE A 651 -0.56 -35.39 14.61
C PHE A 651 0.93 -35.24 14.96
N ALA A 652 1.84 -35.40 14.00
CA ALA A 652 3.28 -35.17 14.22
C ALA A 652 3.58 -33.68 14.48
N ASP A 653 2.87 -32.80 13.78
CA ASP A 653 3.04 -31.37 13.91
C ASP A 653 2.53 -30.85 15.27
N ILE A 654 1.43 -31.42 15.80
CA ILE A 654 0.94 -31.13 17.14
C ILE A 654 1.95 -31.56 18.21
N LEU A 655 2.56 -32.73 18.08
CA LEU A 655 3.57 -33.19 19.05
C LEU A 655 4.83 -32.32 19.00
N ALA A 656 5.25 -31.88 17.82
CA ALA A 656 6.35 -30.92 17.66
C ALA A 656 6.00 -29.58 18.33
N THR A 657 4.78 -29.08 18.11
CA THR A 657 4.26 -27.86 18.73
C THR A 657 4.18 -27.96 20.26
N ALA A 658 3.74 -29.11 20.80
CA ALA A 658 3.70 -29.37 22.23
C ALA A 658 5.12 -29.36 22.84
N ASN A 659 6.09 -30.00 22.17
CA ASN A 659 7.48 -30.01 22.62
C ASN A 659 8.10 -28.60 22.58
N LEU A 660 7.82 -27.81 21.56
CA LEU A 660 8.25 -26.41 21.51
C LEU A 660 7.64 -25.59 22.66
N LEU A 661 6.36 -25.78 22.94
CA LEU A 661 5.69 -25.11 24.06
C LEU A 661 6.39 -25.43 25.38
N LEU A 662 6.60 -26.71 25.66
CA LEU A 662 7.22 -27.18 26.92
C LEU A 662 8.66 -26.67 27.04
N LEU A 663 9.44 -26.68 25.94
CA LEU A 663 10.76 -26.09 25.90
C LEU A 663 10.74 -24.59 26.24
N ALA A 664 9.83 -23.84 25.66
CA ALA A 664 9.68 -22.41 25.93
C ALA A 664 9.26 -22.15 27.38
N ILE A 665 8.38 -22.98 27.94
CA ILE A 665 7.98 -22.87 29.34
C ILE A 665 9.18 -23.11 30.24
N GLU A 666 9.91 -24.20 30.05
CA GLU A 666 11.05 -24.59 30.89
C GLU A 666 12.21 -23.58 30.82
N LYS A 667 12.58 -23.16 29.59
CA LYS A 667 13.78 -22.33 29.38
C LYS A 667 13.55 -20.83 29.53
N ASN A 668 12.34 -20.35 29.26
CA ASN A 668 12.08 -18.92 29.13
C ASN A 668 10.95 -18.43 30.04
N ILE A 669 9.75 -19.03 29.91
CA ILE A 669 8.53 -18.45 30.51
C ILE A 669 8.54 -18.59 32.03
N GLN A 670 8.82 -19.79 32.55
CA GLN A 670 8.79 -20.07 33.99
C GLN A 670 9.98 -19.42 34.73
N PRO A 671 11.24 -19.48 34.26
CA PRO A 671 12.36 -18.83 34.91
C PRO A 671 12.23 -17.29 35.03
N THR A 672 11.54 -16.64 34.10
CA THR A 672 11.37 -15.17 34.06
C THR A 672 10.06 -14.71 34.72
N ALA A 673 9.20 -15.62 35.18
CA ALA A 673 7.85 -15.30 35.66
C ALA A 673 7.81 -14.24 36.79
N MET A 674 8.66 -14.37 37.79
CA MET A 674 8.73 -13.43 38.93
C MET A 674 9.19 -12.03 38.48
N ALA A 675 10.20 -11.96 37.62
CA ALA A 675 10.69 -10.69 37.06
C ALA A 675 9.61 -10.03 36.20
N ARG A 676 8.96 -10.81 35.34
CA ARG A 676 7.88 -10.35 34.48
C ARG A 676 6.69 -9.78 35.25
N MET A 677 6.22 -10.48 36.29
CA MET A 677 5.17 -9.99 37.19
C MET A 677 5.56 -8.67 37.86
N ALA A 678 6.78 -8.57 38.40
CA ALA A 678 7.25 -7.36 39.07
C ALA A 678 7.33 -6.16 38.09
N TYR A 679 7.79 -6.40 36.82
CA TYR A 679 7.87 -5.36 35.81
C TYR A 679 6.49 -4.90 35.34
N ILE A 680 5.56 -5.82 35.17
CA ILE A 680 4.18 -5.50 34.75
C ILE A 680 3.47 -4.75 35.87
N GLU A 681 3.50 -5.26 37.12
CA GLU A 681 2.85 -4.63 38.28
C GLU A 681 3.24 -3.16 38.44
N LYS A 682 4.51 -2.85 38.24
CA LYS A 682 5.04 -1.48 38.40
C LYS A 682 4.34 -0.42 37.52
N TYR A 683 3.87 -0.81 36.35
CA TYR A 683 3.29 0.15 35.39
C TYR A 683 1.83 -0.14 35.03
N LEU A 684 1.31 -1.35 35.27
CA LEU A 684 0.01 -1.84 34.79
C LEU A 684 -1.14 -0.86 35.03
N LYS A 685 -1.21 -0.31 36.26
CA LYS A 685 -2.27 0.63 36.67
C LYS A 685 -2.34 1.87 35.78
N GLN A 686 -1.19 2.34 35.24
CA GLN A 686 -1.15 3.53 34.37
C GLN A 686 -1.79 3.25 33.00
N PHE A 687 -1.76 2.00 32.55
CA PHE A 687 -2.30 1.58 31.26
C PHE A 687 -3.76 1.15 31.31
N SER A 688 -4.32 0.84 32.47
CA SER A 688 -5.64 0.22 32.61
C SER A 688 -6.78 0.99 31.96
N SER A 689 -6.77 2.32 32.02
CA SER A 689 -7.78 3.15 31.37
C SER A 689 -7.75 2.98 29.85
N MET A 690 -6.55 3.02 29.25
CA MET A 690 -6.37 2.88 27.81
C MET A 690 -6.64 1.44 27.34
N ALA A 691 -6.23 0.43 28.14
CA ALA A 691 -6.52 -0.97 27.89
C ALA A 691 -8.04 -1.22 27.78
N ASN A 692 -8.81 -0.68 28.72
CA ASN A 692 -10.28 -0.79 28.72
C ASN A 692 -10.91 -0.11 27.49
N ILE A 693 -10.41 1.06 27.07
CA ILE A 693 -10.88 1.75 25.87
C ILE A 693 -10.63 0.89 24.63
N ILE A 694 -9.41 0.38 24.47
CA ILE A 694 -9.01 -0.43 23.30
C ILE A 694 -9.82 -1.73 23.26
N GLU A 695 -10.00 -2.40 24.40
CA GLU A 695 -10.79 -3.65 24.48
C GLU A 695 -12.25 -3.42 24.07
N LYS A 696 -12.89 -2.38 24.63
CA LYS A 696 -14.26 -2.01 24.27
C LYS A 696 -14.40 -1.74 22.78
N LEU A 697 -13.49 -0.94 22.21
CA LEU A 697 -13.49 -0.59 20.78
C LEU A 697 -13.23 -1.83 19.91
N THR A 698 -12.36 -2.74 20.35
CA THR A 698 -12.11 -4.01 19.66
C THR A 698 -13.37 -4.87 19.61
N ALA A 699 -14.07 -5.02 20.74
CA ALA A 699 -15.34 -5.76 20.78
C ALA A 699 -16.40 -5.11 19.86
N GLN A 700 -16.51 -3.79 19.87
CA GLN A 700 -17.43 -3.05 19.00
C GLN A 700 -17.12 -3.19 17.52
N SER A 701 -15.86 -3.35 17.14
CA SER A 701 -15.45 -3.44 15.72
C SER A 701 -16.04 -4.62 14.95
N TYR A 702 -16.56 -5.62 15.62
CA TYR A 702 -17.27 -6.75 14.99
C TYR A 702 -18.73 -6.44 14.65
N GLN A 703 -19.30 -5.37 15.21
CA GLN A 703 -20.71 -5.02 15.06
C GLN A 703 -20.91 -3.63 14.43
N SER A 704 -20.01 -2.69 14.71
CA SER A 704 -20.12 -1.30 14.24
C SER A 704 -19.42 -1.10 12.90
N ARG A 705 -20.06 -0.31 12.05
CA ARG A 705 -19.45 0.10 10.76
C ARG A 705 -18.23 1.02 11.00
N PRO A 706 -17.29 1.10 10.05
CA PRO A 706 -16.06 1.90 10.22
C PRO A 706 -16.29 3.36 10.63
N CYS A 707 -17.30 4.03 10.07
CA CYS A 707 -17.62 5.41 10.43
C CYS A 707 -18.16 5.52 11.87
N GLU A 708 -18.97 4.57 12.34
CA GLU A 708 -19.49 4.53 13.70
C GLU A 708 -18.35 4.29 14.70
N LEU A 709 -17.42 3.39 14.34
CA LEU A 709 -16.23 3.12 15.14
C LEU A 709 -15.34 4.36 15.27
N ILE A 710 -15.17 5.15 14.21
CA ILE A 710 -14.47 6.45 14.26
C ILE A 710 -15.14 7.39 15.27
N ALA A 711 -16.47 7.49 15.27
CA ALA A 711 -17.19 8.34 16.22
C ALA A 711 -17.00 7.89 17.66
N GLU A 712 -17.04 6.56 17.91
CA GLU A 712 -16.79 5.99 19.24
C GLU A 712 -15.34 6.21 19.70
N ILE A 713 -14.34 6.08 18.83
CA ILE A 713 -12.93 6.37 19.13
C ILE A 713 -12.78 7.84 19.56
N VAL A 714 -13.32 8.78 18.77
CA VAL A 714 -13.23 10.22 19.06
C VAL A 714 -13.82 10.55 20.43
N LYS A 715 -14.94 9.90 20.79
CA LYS A 715 -15.63 10.06 22.07
C LYS A 715 -14.85 9.39 23.21
N ALA A 716 -14.48 8.13 23.07
CA ALA A 716 -13.88 7.34 24.15
C ALA A 716 -12.47 7.81 24.53
N ALA A 717 -11.69 8.26 23.55
CA ALA A 717 -10.34 8.78 23.76
C ALA A 717 -10.28 10.31 23.91
N HIS A 718 -11.42 11.01 23.98
CA HIS A 718 -11.51 12.46 24.13
C HIS A 718 -10.70 13.25 23.09
N ILE A 719 -10.61 12.74 21.86
CA ILE A 719 -9.79 13.34 20.79
C ILE A 719 -10.28 14.74 20.43
N LYS A 720 -11.60 14.94 20.38
CA LYS A 720 -12.20 16.23 20.08
C LYS A 720 -11.79 17.28 21.12
N GLU A 721 -11.98 16.98 22.39
CA GLU A 721 -11.63 17.87 23.51
C GLU A 721 -10.13 18.16 23.58
N PHE A 722 -9.30 17.18 23.22
CA PHE A 722 -7.85 17.36 23.11
C PHE A 722 -7.50 18.44 22.07
N TYR A 723 -8.11 18.38 20.88
CA TYR A 723 -7.84 19.36 19.81
C TYR A 723 -8.51 20.71 20.04
N GLU A 724 -9.69 20.77 20.64
CA GLU A 724 -10.34 22.04 21.04
C GLU A 724 -9.46 22.83 22.02
N LYS A 725 -8.81 22.17 22.98
CA LYS A 725 -7.88 22.81 23.91
C LYS A 725 -6.62 23.37 23.23
N THR A 726 -6.25 22.87 22.06
CA THR A 726 -5.10 23.42 21.29
C THR A 726 -5.47 24.65 20.45
N GLY A 727 -6.74 25.05 20.40
CA GLY A 727 -7.20 26.22 19.67
C GLY A 727 -7.30 26.05 18.14
N ASP A 728 -7.14 24.82 17.63
CA ASP A 728 -7.20 24.53 16.19
C ASP A 728 -8.52 23.83 15.83
N GLU A 729 -9.60 24.61 15.68
CA GLU A 729 -10.93 24.10 15.31
C GLU A 729 -10.93 23.37 13.97
N GLN A 730 -10.04 23.68 13.05
CA GLN A 730 -9.97 23.03 11.75
C GLN A 730 -9.60 21.55 11.86
N ARG A 731 -8.87 21.14 12.90
CA ARG A 731 -8.55 19.72 13.12
C ARG A 731 -9.82 18.91 13.43
N VAL A 732 -10.71 19.45 14.24
CA VAL A 732 -12.00 18.82 14.54
C VAL A 732 -12.87 18.69 13.30
N VAL A 733 -12.88 19.73 12.43
CA VAL A 733 -13.58 19.68 11.13
C VAL A 733 -13.03 18.55 10.27
N ARG A 734 -11.70 18.38 10.19
CA ARG A 734 -11.08 17.29 9.40
C ARG A 734 -11.38 15.90 9.95
N ILE A 735 -11.47 15.72 11.27
CA ILE A 735 -11.91 14.45 11.86
C ILE A 735 -13.34 14.13 11.42
N ARG A 736 -14.22 15.14 11.37
CA ARG A 736 -15.58 14.95 10.83
C ARG A 736 -15.57 14.60 9.34
N GLU A 737 -14.69 15.21 8.56
CA GLU A 737 -14.50 14.85 7.15
C GLU A 737 -14.04 13.39 7.01
N PHE A 738 -13.15 12.91 7.88
CA PHE A 738 -12.73 11.51 7.88
C PHE A 738 -13.90 10.55 8.16
N TYR A 739 -14.74 10.88 9.11
CA TYR A 739 -15.99 10.13 9.36
C TYR A 739 -16.85 10.03 8.08
N LEU A 740 -17.04 11.14 7.35
CA LEU A 740 -17.83 11.16 6.13
C LEU A 740 -17.16 10.34 5.01
N ILE A 741 -15.85 10.44 4.86
CA ILE A 741 -15.09 9.62 3.89
C ILE A 741 -15.27 8.13 4.20
N ALA A 742 -15.14 7.74 5.46
CA ALA A 742 -15.32 6.36 5.87
C ALA A 742 -16.75 5.85 5.61
N LYS A 743 -17.74 6.71 5.79
CA LYS A 743 -19.15 6.40 5.49
C LYS A 743 -19.42 6.23 3.99
N ASP A 744 -18.84 7.13 3.18
CA ASP A 744 -19.01 7.10 1.71
C ASP A 744 -18.28 5.91 1.07
N TYR A 745 -17.19 5.47 1.69
CA TYR A 745 -16.37 4.35 1.19
C TYR A 745 -16.87 2.98 1.63
N ASP A 746 -17.77 2.93 2.61
CA ASP A 746 -18.22 1.70 3.25
C ASP A 746 -19.06 0.82 2.30
N ASP A 747 -18.57 -0.39 2.01
CA ASP A 747 -19.33 -1.41 1.28
C ASP A 747 -20.19 -2.23 2.25
N LEU A 748 -21.50 -1.96 2.24
CA LEU A 748 -22.47 -2.63 3.10
C LEU A 748 -22.62 -4.14 2.84
N LYS A 749 -22.03 -4.68 1.76
CA LYS A 749 -21.99 -6.13 1.49
C LYS A 749 -20.98 -6.84 2.36
N LEU A 750 -19.95 -6.13 2.82
CA LEU A 750 -18.94 -6.67 3.70
C LEU A 750 -19.43 -6.66 5.16
N ASN A 751 -18.97 -7.62 5.95
CA ASN A 751 -19.15 -7.53 7.40
C ASN A 751 -18.35 -6.32 7.96
N PRO A 752 -18.68 -5.84 9.17
CA PRO A 752 -18.04 -4.65 9.73
C PRO A 752 -16.51 -4.75 9.81
N ARG A 753 -16.00 -5.92 10.17
CA ARG A 753 -14.55 -6.13 10.32
C ARG A 753 -13.82 -6.08 8.99
N ASP A 754 -14.35 -6.70 7.94
CA ASP A 754 -13.77 -6.66 6.60
C ASP A 754 -13.86 -5.25 5.99
N ALA A 755 -14.98 -4.53 6.25
CA ALA A 755 -15.10 -3.13 5.86
C ALA A 755 -14.04 -2.23 6.53
N LEU A 756 -13.68 -2.53 7.80
CA LEU A 756 -12.60 -1.83 8.50
C LEU A 756 -11.23 -2.11 7.85
N PHE A 757 -10.93 -3.35 7.46
CA PHE A 757 -9.71 -3.68 6.72
C PHE A 757 -9.64 -2.94 5.38
N GLU A 758 -10.75 -2.87 4.64
CA GLU A 758 -10.82 -2.13 3.38
C GLU A 758 -10.60 -0.62 3.58
N LEU A 759 -11.15 -0.03 4.65
CA LEU A 759 -10.88 1.37 5.01
C LEU A 759 -9.38 1.58 5.30
N LEU A 760 -8.76 0.74 6.12
CA LEU A 760 -7.33 0.84 6.44
C LEU A 760 -6.44 0.65 5.20
N LYS A 761 -6.76 -0.30 4.33
CA LYS A 761 -6.12 -0.47 3.03
C LYS A 761 -6.21 0.80 2.18
N MET A 762 -7.41 1.36 2.06
CA MET A 762 -7.65 2.58 1.30
C MET A 762 -6.82 3.75 1.86
N THR A 763 -6.83 3.96 3.17
CA THR A 763 -6.10 5.08 3.80
C THR A 763 -4.58 4.95 3.64
N ALA A 764 -4.05 3.73 3.70
CA ALA A 764 -2.63 3.47 3.52
C ALA A 764 -2.19 3.63 2.05
N LEU A 765 -2.98 3.12 1.09
CA LEU A 765 -2.67 3.14 -0.35
C LEU A 765 -3.05 4.45 -1.06
N SER A 766 -3.75 5.39 -0.38
CA SER A 766 -4.13 6.68 -0.97
C SER A 766 -2.95 7.64 -1.00
N ASN A 767 -2.54 8.05 -2.20
CA ASN A 767 -1.47 9.02 -2.40
C ASN A 767 -1.96 10.48 -2.43
N SER A 768 -3.23 10.72 -2.80
CA SER A 768 -3.81 12.07 -2.88
C SER A 768 -5.34 12.02 -2.83
N GLU A 769 -5.92 12.89 -2.02
CA GLU A 769 -7.37 13.14 -1.93
C GLU A 769 -7.78 14.44 -2.65
N MET A 770 -6.92 14.96 -3.51
CA MET A 770 -7.07 16.27 -4.16
C MET A 770 -8.45 16.48 -4.76
N ASP A 771 -8.91 15.55 -5.57
CA ASP A 771 -10.15 15.71 -6.33
C ASP A 771 -11.40 15.74 -5.44
N ARG A 772 -11.44 14.93 -4.38
CA ARG A 772 -12.54 14.93 -3.41
C ARG A 772 -12.63 16.26 -2.66
N ILE A 773 -11.47 16.84 -2.32
CA ILE A 773 -11.40 18.14 -1.64
C ILE A 773 -11.84 19.24 -2.58
N LEU A 774 -11.39 19.24 -3.84
CA LEU A 774 -11.74 20.26 -4.84
C LEU A 774 -13.20 20.21 -5.27
N VAL A 775 -13.83 19.03 -5.28
CA VAL A 775 -15.27 18.90 -5.58
C VAL A 775 -16.13 19.51 -4.46
N LYS A 776 -15.75 19.29 -3.20
CA LYS A 776 -16.52 19.83 -2.05
C LYS A 776 -16.37 21.34 -1.90
N ARG A 777 -15.20 21.90 -2.17
CA ARG A 777 -14.91 23.33 -2.12
C ARG A 777 -13.94 23.68 -3.24
N PRO A 778 -14.43 24.33 -4.33
CA PRO A 778 -13.58 24.74 -5.45
C PRO A 778 -12.46 25.66 -4.98
N ARG A 779 -11.21 25.27 -5.23
CA ARG A 779 -9.97 26.00 -4.91
C ARG A 779 -8.99 25.88 -6.05
N ILE A 780 -8.00 26.76 -6.10
CA ILE A 780 -6.93 26.74 -7.08
C ILE A 780 -5.77 25.89 -6.50
N PRO A 781 -5.49 24.68 -7.04
CA PRO A 781 -4.40 23.86 -6.56
C PRO A 781 -3.05 24.44 -6.97
N ILE A 782 -2.12 24.51 -6.01
CA ILE A 782 -0.70 24.80 -6.21
C ILE A 782 0.04 23.50 -5.99
N ILE A 783 0.44 22.83 -7.08
CA ILE A 783 0.94 21.46 -7.07
C ILE A 783 2.21 21.31 -7.90
N THR A 784 2.96 20.24 -7.67
CA THR A 784 4.07 19.90 -8.55
C THR A 784 3.58 19.14 -9.79
N VAL A 785 4.39 19.17 -10.86
CA VAL A 785 4.07 18.42 -12.09
C VAL A 785 3.85 16.92 -11.83
N HIS A 786 4.62 16.31 -10.90
CA HIS A 786 4.42 14.90 -10.53
C HIS A 786 3.03 14.61 -9.99
N GLN A 787 2.49 15.54 -9.20
CA GLN A 787 1.15 15.41 -8.61
C GLN A 787 0.03 15.74 -9.61
N ALA A 788 0.36 16.51 -10.66
CA ALA A 788 -0.57 16.84 -11.73
C ALA A 788 -0.76 15.69 -12.73
N LYS A 789 0.06 14.63 -12.67
CA LYS A 789 -0.10 13.48 -13.57
C LYS A 789 -1.46 12.81 -13.35
N GLY A 790 -2.17 12.50 -14.43
CA GLY A 790 -3.54 11.98 -14.38
C GLY A 790 -4.63 13.03 -14.16
N THR A 791 -4.26 14.31 -13.93
CA THR A 791 -5.23 15.43 -13.86
C THR A 791 -5.23 16.27 -15.14
N GLU A 792 -6.22 17.16 -15.25
CA GLU A 792 -6.36 18.07 -16.38
C GLU A 792 -7.12 19.33 -15.98
N PHE A 793 -6.70 20.47 -16.52
CA PHE A 793 -7.25 21.79 -16.19
C PHE A 793 -7.57 22.59 -17.43
N ASP A 794 -8.60 23.44 -17.35
CA ASP A 794 -8.90 24.35 -18.48
C ASP A 794 -7.78 25.39 -18.66
N TYR A 795 -7.26 25.90 -17.54
CA TYR A 795 -6.23 26.95 -17.46
C TYR A 795 -5.09 26.49 -16.58
N GLU A 796 -3.90 26.52 -17.11
CA GLU A 796 -2.69 26.13 -16.41
C GLU A 796 -1.67 27.26 -16.39
N LEU A 797 -1.12 27.51 -15.20
CA LEU A 797 -0.01 28.45 -15.00
C LEU A 797 1.21 27.64 -14.50
N LEU A 798 2.14 27.35 -15.41
CA LEU A 798 3.38 26.66 -15.11
C LEU A 798 4.44 27.68 -14.70
N ALA A 799 4.71 27.77 -13.40
CA ALA A 799 5.60 28.77 -12.80
C ALA A 799 6.97 28.19 -12.48
N GLY A 800 7.95 29.09 -12.37
CA GLY A 800 9.33 28.71 -12.08
C GLY A 800 10.09 28.16 -13.27
N MET A 801 9.76 28.61 -14.49
CA MET A 801 10.36 28.19 -15.74
C MET A 801 11.72 28.88 -16.00
N GLN A 802 12.67 28.64 -15.09
CA GLN A 802 14.07 29.02 -15.23
C GLN A 802 15.00 27.85 -14.94
N ASP A 803 16.18 27.84 -15.56
CA ASP A 803 17.22 26.83 -15.32
C ASP A 803 17.58 26.78 -13.82
N ASN A 804 17.96 25.61 -13.32
CA ASN A 804 18.17 25.26 -11.92
C ASN A 804 16.87 25.15 -11.07
N THR A 805 15.73 25.53 -11.62
CA THR A 805 14.40 25.24 -11.04
C THR A 805 13.67 24.21 -11.91
N PHE A 806 13.45 24.50 -13.18
CA PHE A 806 12.89 23.56 -14.16
C PHE A 806 13.59 23.74 -15.53
N PRO A 807 14.57 22.90 -15.89
CA PRO A 807 15.03 21.70 -15.17
C PRO A 807 15.71 21.98 -13.85
N SER A 808 15.72 20.96 -12.97
CA SER A 808 16.32 21.07 -11.65
C SER A 808 17.85 21.18 -11.72
N TYR A 809 18.46 21.89 -10.74
CA TYR A 809 19.91 21.99 -10.64
C TYR A 809 20.64 20.64 -10.67
N GLN A 810 20.08 19.62 -10.01
CA GLN A 810 20.67 18.29 -9.95
C GLN A 810 20.66 17.60 -11.34
N ALA A 811 19.57 17.74 -12.08
CA ALA A 811 19.47 17.15 -13.41
C ALA A 811 20.47 17.79 -14.38
N ILE A 812 20.64 19.13 -14.32
CA ILE A 812 21.63 19.85 -15.13
C ILE A 812 23.04 19.40 -14.75
N LYS A 813 23.37 19.37 -13.45
CA LYS A 813 24.68 19.00 -12.93
C LYS A 813 25.08 17.56 -13.30
N ASN A 814 24.13 16.64 -13.28
CA ASN A 814 24.37 15.22 -13.55
C ASN A 814 24.25 14.87 -15.05
N GLY A 815 23.87 15.82 -15.92
CA GLY A 815 23.63 15.59 -17.34
C GLY A 815 22.41 14.71 -17.64
N ASN A 816 21.54 14.46 -16.67
CA ASN A 816 20.34 13.63 -16.82
C ASN A 816 19.09 14.49 -17.02
N LEU A 817 18.92 14.98 -18.26
CA LEU A 817 17.79 15.84 -18.61
C LEU A 817 16.59 15.08 -19.19
N GLU A 818 16.68 13.79 -19.45
CA GLU A 818 15.60 13.06 -20.14
C GLU A 818 14.33 12.96 -19.30
N GLU A 819 14.46 12.65 -18.00
CA GLU A 819 13.30 12.64 -17.09
C GLU A 819 12.70 14.04 -16.94
N GLU A 820 13.53 15.10 -16.90
CA GLU A 820 13.05 16.48 -16.83
C GLU A 820 12.34 16.92 -18.11
N LYS A 821 12.79 16.46 -19.28
CA LYS A 821 12.08 16.67 -20.56
C LYS A 821 10.70 16.02 -20.56
N ARG A 822 10.62 14.75 -20.09
CA ARG A 822 9.34 14.05 -19.96
C ARG A 822 8.42 14.76 -18.96
N LEU A 823 8.98 15.23 -17.85
CA LEU A 823 8.24 15.99 -16.86
C LEU A 823 7.69 17.31 -17.45
N PHE A 824 8.48 17.99 -18.25
CA PHE A 824 8.02 19.19 -18.96
C PHE A 824 6.90 18.88 -19.96
N TYR A 825 7.01 17.78 -20.71
CA TYR A 825 5.96 17.32 -21.61
C TYR A 825 4.67 16.99 -20.84
N VAL A 826 4.78 16.29 -19.70
CA VAL A 826 3.61 16.05 -18.82
C VAL A 826 2.98 17.37 -18.42
N ALA A 827 3.76 18.36 -17.97
CA ALA A 827 3.25 19.66 -17.57
C ALA A 827 2.43 20.31 -18.69
N ILE A 828 3.04 20.58 -19.83
CA ILE A 828 2.36 21.31 -20.93
C ILE A 828 1.15 20.58 -21.53
N THR A 829 0.96 19.30 -21.22
CA THR A 829 -0.20 18.50 -21.67
C THR A 829 -1.35 18.45 -20.67
N ARG A 830 -1.25 19.14 -19.52
CA ARG A 830 -2.36 19.23 -18.55
C ARG A 830 -3.37 20.29 -18.93
N ALA A 831 -2.97 21.31 -19.72
CA ALA A 831 -3.84 22.40 -20.19
C ALA A 831 -4.81 21.94 -21.28
N LYS A 832 -6.11 22.29 -21.13
CA LYS A 832 -7.13 22.08 -22.16
C LYS A 832 -7.33 23.29 -23.07
N LYS A 833 -7.39 24.49 -22.50
CA LYS A 833 -7.77 25.72 -23.20
C LYS A 833 -6.62 26.71 -23.31
N LYS A 834 -5.89 26.96 -22.21
CA LYS A 834 -4.85 27.97 -22.19
C LYS A 834 -3.72 27.60 -21.25
N LEU A 835 -2.50 27.86 -21.69
CA LEU A 835 -1.25 27.61 -20.95
C LEU A 835 -0.48 28.94 -20.80
N TYR A 836 0.01 29.16 -19.58
CA TYR A 836 0.90 30.27 -19.25
C TYR A 836 2.23 29.68 -18.73
N LEU A 837 3.35 30.20 -19.18
CA LEU A 837 4.69 29.88 -18.69
C LEU A 837 5.26 31.12 -18.02
N SER A 838 5.70 31.00 -16.77
CA SER A 838 6.30 32.12 -16.07
C SER A 838 7.66 31.78 -15.44
N SER A 839 8.53 32.77 -15.34
CA SER A 839 9.88 32.65 -14.78
C SER A 839 10.29 33.90 -14.02
N SER A 840 11.28 33.77 -13.13
CA SER A 840 11.89 34.86 -12.38
C SER A 840 13.36 35.07 -12.76
N LYS A 841 13.77 36.30 -13.08
CA LYS A 841 15.17 36.65 -13.41
C LYS A 841 16.09 36.54 -12.19
N LYS A 842 15.56 36.70 -10.98
CA LYS A 842 16.33 36.65 -9.72
C LYS A 842 15.63 35.81 -8.67
N ILE A 843 16.34 34.84 -8.10
CA ILE A 843 15.92 34.04 -6.94
C ILE A 843 16.94 34.20 -5.83
N LYS A 844 16.50 34.68 -4.65
CA LYS A 844 17.38 34.93 -3.48
C LYS A 844 18.63 35.71 -3.85
N GLY A 845 18.47 36.76 -4.68
CA GLY A 845 19.55 37.65 -5.14
C GLY A 845 20.45 37.10 -6.28
N ARG A 846 20.28 35.86 -6.69
CA ARG A 846 21.05 35.23 -7.78
C ARG A 846 20.32 35.37 -9.09
N SER A 847 21.03 35.78 -10.16
CA SER A 847 20.47 35.81 -11.51
C SER A 847 20.14 34.41 -12.02
N GLN A 848 19.02 34.29 -12.72
CA GLN A 848 18.54 33.08 -13.36
C GLN A 848 18.36 33.29 -14.87
N THR A 849 18.57 32.24 -15.63
CA THR A 849 18.27 32.22 -17.07
C THR A 849 16.91 31.54 -17.29
N GLU A 850 16.19 32.00 -18.31
CA GLU A 850 14.95 31.33 -18.72
C GLU A 850 15.21 29.85 -19.03
N SER A 851 14.26 29.00 -18.71
CA SER A 851 14.38 27.55 -18.90
C SER A 851 14.72 27.20 -20.36
N GLN A 852 15.75 26.39 -20.56
CA GLN A 852 16.12 25.83 -21.85
C GLN A 852 14.98 25.06 -22.52
N PHE A 853 13.99 24.57 -21.77
CA PHE A 853 12.87 23.81 -22.30
C PHE A 853 11.88 24.66 -23.10
N ILE A 854 11.72 25.95 -22.77
CA ILE A 854 10.85 26.86 -23.51
C ILE A 854 11.31 26.98 -24.98
N LYS A 855 12.62 26.90 -25.23
CA LYS A 855 13.19 26.95 -26.58
C LYS A 855 12.77 25.77 -27.48
N ASN A 856 12.33 24.66 -26.90
CA ASN A 856 11.82 23.53 -27.66
C ASN A 856 10.39 23.75 -28.21
N ILE A 857 9.68 24.78 -27.72
CA ILE A 857 8.38 25.17 -28.26
C ILE A 857 8.64 26.18 -29.41
N PRO A 858 8.21 25.90 -30.66
CA PRO A 858 8.41 26.85 -31.74
C PRO A 858 7.78 28.22 -31.47
N ALA A 859 8.48 29.30 -31.80
CA ALA A 859 8.06 30.67 -31.49
C ALA A 859 6.67 31.05 -32.03
N LYS A 860 6.24 30.41 -33.16
CA LYS A 860 4.90 30.62 -33.72
C LYS A 860 3.75 30.30 -32.74
N PHE A 861 4.00 29.44 -31.71
CA PHE A 861 3.03 29.06 -30.70
C PHE A 861 3.12 29.90 -29.42
N LEU A 862 4.15 30.78 -29.35
CA LEU A 862 4.41 31.57 -28.13
C LEU A 862 3.97 33.02 -28.34
N GLU A 863 3.51 33.64 -27.25
CA GLU A 863 3.29 35.07 -27.10
C GLU A 863 4.07 35.56 -25.89
N VAL A 864 5.17 36.25 -26.12
CA VAL A 864 6.04 36.78 -25.07
C VAL A 864 5.51 38.15 -24.66
N ILE A 865 5.16 38.29 -23.40
CA ILE A 865 4.71 39.56 -22.82
C ILE A 865 5.82 40.15 -21.95
N GLN A 866 6.06 41.48 -22.11
CA GLN A 866 7.06 42.22 -21.37
C GLN A 866 6.64 42.50 -19.93
#